data_f8e69dfacd653728984ac846a4368af7
#
_entry.id   f8e69dfacd653728984ac846a4368af7
#
_cell.length_a   1.000
_cell.length_b   1.000
_cell.length_c   1.000
_cell.angle_alpha   90.00
_cell.angle_beta   90.00
_cell.angle_gamma   90.00
#
_symmetry.space_group_name_H-M   'P 1'
#
loop_
_entity.id
_entity.type
_entity.pdbx_description
1 polymer ?
#
loop_
_entity_poly.entity_id
_entity_poly.type
_entity_poly.pdbx_seq_one_letter_code
_entity_poly.pdbx_strand_id
1 'polypeptide(L)'
;MDRRYCWAVFVAVLLALVISGCGGGSSSSSSTTTTSTTPLTTNVTGLATGTVGTPYYVTLTESGGTAPYTWSQTSGGAMPGGMTFTSQGILTGTPTTAGNFGPYVFTVTDTTAATASTGSLTLTINALTLSVATASLPNGTVGAPYSFTLAATGGSAPYTWSETSGGSLPPGLSLSSAGVLSGTPTAGGTYGPYVFTVTDTNSKTAASAGLSITINGTSASSCVPGGNEAALGSATPYAFLVKGSDANGNPIDIAGSFTPNGSGGLTNAAVDYNGFTNGHQNLQVNLAASSYAFSSDGQGCLSLSFSGLVVASQVSTKATATVSPLQVADKGSVRMARPAVSASVVSNVQFSFVLTGARQSGRIIESDTATTGTYASGSLHAQTPSAFTLASLAPNFAFGADGWTASTAPGVLRTAVAGTFVNTSGALSSGYADVNVGGTISGEVTGGQGTLNSSINASSGRGTGSYFLSTSHGPLLTLDLVFYVLNGSDVILLTTDTPQNNVSSPLLAGRALAANSSYNAAALNGYYLLASQGLEVTASSIGNLAQIGTLNAAAGTIPSATIYSNDAGVFFNTSYSNAGYGVEPAGRVSFTGLTSTPPVLYLTAGSSSDEEIVGFLVGTDSAASSGVVVFQTASAPAYSNASVSGAYAVSTGEDVDGANGAYLGLFTFTGAGAYTVVSQISGSVPNSPNLETVTVNSDGSGSLDGGNYPLVTNGQTIFAIPDSGDPLLFVFTAGMP
;
A
#
# COMPACT_ATOMS: atom_id res chain seq x y z
N MET A 1 2.30 -29.19 8.65
CA MET A 1 3.37 -30.14 9.00
C MET A 1 2.95 -30.89 10.24
N ASP A 2 3.03 -32.15 10.14
CA ASP A 2 2.35 -33.23 10.83
C ASP A 2 2.49 -33.28 12.35
N ARG A 3 1.36 -33.50 13.02
CA ARG A 3 1.23 -33.73 14.48
C ARG A 3 1.75 -35.11 14.93
N ARG A 4 2.71 -35.72 14.27
CA ARG A 4 3.12 -37.14 14.52
C ARG A 4 4.48 -37.30 15.19
N TYR A 5 5.16 -36.23 15.62
CA TYR A 5 6.51 -36.38 16.20
C TYR A 5 6.64 -36.12 17.71
N CYS A 6 5.54 -35.91 18.44
CA CYS A 6 5.61 -35.64 19.88
C CYS A 6 5.36 -36.86 20.79
N TRP A 7 5.17 -38.08 20.26
CA TRP A 7 4.91 -39.29 21.05
C TRP A 7 6.08 -40.27 21.11
N ALA A 8 7.18 -39.99 20.41
CA ALA A 8 8.31 -40.97 20.34
C ALA A 8 9.43 -40.71 21.36
N VAL A 9 9.39 -39.63 22.15
CA VAL A 9 10.47 -39.33 23.11
C VAL A 9 10.10 -39.74 24.57
N PHE A 10 8.84 -40.04 24.88
CA PHE A 10 8.41 -40.37 26.24
C PHE A 10 8.42 -41.87 26.56
N VAL A 11 8.68 -42.79 25.60
CA VAL A 11 8.71 -44.24 25.82
C VAL A 11 10.15 -44.79 25.95
N ALA A 12 11.17 -44.00 25.67
CA ALA A 12 12.57 -44.48 25.66
C ALA A 12 13.32 -44.35 27.00
N VAL A 13 12.72 -43.80 28.06
CA VAL A 13 13.39 -43.61 29.38
C VAL A 13 12.91 -44.62 30.42
N LEU A 14 11.92 -45.46 30.15
CA LEU A 14 11.37 -46.42 31.15
C LEU A 14 11.76 -47.89 30.90
N LEU A 15 12.74 -48.22 30.07
CA LEU A 15 13.13 -49.61 29.76
C LEU A 15 14.61 -49.92 29.98
N ALA A 16 15.29 -49.24 30.88
CA ALA A 16 16.70 -49.52 31.13
C ALA A 16 17.06 -49.72 32.61
N LEU A 17 16.24 -50.42 33.38
CA LEU A 17 16.63 -50.84 34.74
C LEU A 17 16.03 -52.17 35.20
N VAL A 18 16.10 -53.22 34.42
CA VAL A 18 16.03 -54.61 34.95
C VAL A 18 16.81 -55.49 33.98
N ILE A 19 18.03 -55.80 34.28
CA ILE A 19 18.72 -57.12 34.06
C ILE A 19 20.14 -56.95 34.62
N SER A 20 20.38 -57.48 35.79
CA SER A 20 21.59 -58.27 36.05
C SER A 20 21.50 -58.89 37.42
N GLY A 21 21.59 -60.18 37.37
CA GLY A 21 22.28 -60.95 38.36
C GLY A 21 21.63 -62.28 38.72
N CYS A 22 21.79 -63.26 37.90
CA CYS A 22 21.58 -64.64 38.32
C CYS A 22 22.90 -65.19 38.81
N GLY A 23 22.89 -65.84 40.01
CA GLY A 23 24.03 -66.59 40.51
C GLY A 23 23.65 -67.36 41.76
N GLY A 24 23.47 -68.66 41.62
CA GLY A 24 22.97 -69.55 42.61
C GLY A 24 24.00 -69.92 43.70
N GLY A 25 23.50 -70.53 44.76
CA GLY A 25 24.28 -71.17 45.82
C GLY A 25 23.42 -71.51 46.98
N SER A 26 23.01 -72.84 47.03
CA SER A 26 22.32 -73.44 48.17
C SER A 26 23.23 -73.53 49.39
N SER A 27 22.79 -72.99 50.51
CA SER A 27 23.17 -73.58 51.82
C SER A 27 22.10 -73.24 52.86
N SER A 28 21.42 -74.30 53.32
CA SER A 28 20.50 -74.27 54.44
C SER A 28 21.24 -73.96 55.75
N SER A 29 20.95 -72.82 56.35
CA SER A 29 21.18 -72.56 57.72
C SER A 29 19.94 -71.93 58.33
N SER A 30 19.28 -72.65 59.23
CA SER A 30 18.22 -72.10 60.05
C SER A 30 18.78 -71.04 60.96
N SER A 31 18.58 -69.78 60.60
CA SER A 31 18.76 -68.65 61.49
C SER A 31 17.37 -68.12 61.91
N THR A 32 17.09 -68.25 63.22
CA THR A 32 16.02 -67.49 63.83
C THR A 32 16.21 -66.02 63.51
N THR A 33 15.43 -65.50 62.56
CA THR A 33 15.34 -64.10 62.23
C THR A 33 14.61 -63.44 63.38
N THR A 34 15.35 -62.76 64.26
CA THR A 34 14.82 -61.66 64.97
C THR A 34 14.57 -60.59 63.95
N THR A 35 13.34 -60.41 63.54
CA THR A 35 12.86 -59.28 62.74
C THR A 35 13.02 -58.05 63.58
N SER A 36 14.13 -57.38 63.42
CA SER A 36 14.28 -55.95 63.91
C SER A 36 13.38 -55.11 62.97
N THR A 37 12.12 -54.97 63.35
CA THR A 37 11.21 -54.08 62.69
C THR A 37 11.59 -52.65 63.10
N THR A 38 12.27 -51.94 62.19
CA THR A 38 12.38 -50.48 62.35
C THR A 38 10.96 -49.92 62.41
N PRO A 39 10.62 -49.09 63.41
CA PRO A 39 9.28 -48.52 63.51
C PRO A 39 8.85 -47.85 62.22
N LEU A 40 7.60 -48.05 61.81
CA LEU A 40 7.03 -47.35 60.69
C LEU A 40 6.98 -45.85 61.01
N THR A 41 7.54 -45.03 60.15
CA THR A 41 7.58 -43.57 60.26
C THR A 41 7.29 -42.91 58.90
N THR A 42 6.86 -41.67 58.91
CA THR A 42 6.76 -40.85 57.74
C THR A 42 7.55 -39.53 57.96
N ASN A 43 8.31 -39.12 56.94
CA ASN A 43 9.17 -37.94 57.03
C ASN A 43 8.59 -36.76 56.22
N VAL A 44 7.30 -36.81 55.92
CA VAL A 44 6.63 -35.74 55.14
C VAL A 44 6.38 -34.58 56.08
N THR A 45 7.10 -33.45 55.82
CA THR A 45 7.03 -32.24 56.65
C THR A 45 6.29 -31.09 55.98
N GLY A 46 5.95 -31.19 54.68
CA GLY A 46 5.24 -30.19 53.89
C GLY A 46 4.82 -30.70 52.51
N LEU A 47 3.88 -30.02 51.92
CA LEU A 47 3.46 -30.22 50.55
C LEU A 47 3.98 -29.08 49.69
N ALA A 48 4.46 -29.41 48.50
CA ALA A 48 4.85 -28.38 47.55
C ALA A 48 3.64 -27.50 47.15
N THR A 49 3.89 -26.23 46.80
CA THR A 49 2.84 -25.34 46.27
C THR A 49 2.44 -25.77 44.88
N GLY A 50 1.14 -25.79 44.59
CA GLY A 50 0.59 -25.98 43.26
C GLY A 50 0.14 -24.64 42.61
N THR A 51 -0.24 -24.71 41.37
CA THR A 51 -0.85 -23.57 40.64
C THR A 51 -2.08 -24.10 39.88
N VAL A 52 -3.16 -23.33 39.89
CA VAL A 52 -4.39 -23.64 39.15
C VAL A 52 -4.05 -23.91 37.65
N GLY A 53 -4.61 -25.00 37.11
CA GLY A 53 -4.41 -25.37 35.71
C GLY A 53 -3.07 -26.07 35.40
N THR A 54 -2.17 -26.17 36.38
CA THR A 54 -0.88 -26.88 36.23
C THR A 54 -0.93 -28.25 36.86
N PRO A 55 -0.53 -29.33 36.15
CA PRO A 55 -0.48 -30.66 36.74
C PRO A 55 0.36 -30.70 38.01
N TYR A 56 -0.18 -31.26 39.05
CA TYR A 56 0.45 -31.43 40.36
C TYR A 56 0.70 -32.91 40.63
N TYR A 57 1.86 -33.26 41.14
CA TYR A 57 2.21 -34.62 41.52
C TYR A 57 3.18 -34.64 42.72
N VAL A 58 2.79 -35.30 43.78
CA VAL A 58 3.63 -35.49 44.96
C VAL A 58 3.39 -36.92 45.47
N THR A 59 4.46 -37.65 45.81
CA THR A 59 4.40 -38.96 46.47
C THR A 59 4.82 -38.77 47.94
N LEU A 60 3.98 -39.21 48.83
CA LEU A 60 4.32 -39.28 50.27
C LEU A 60 5.21 -40.48 50.48
N THR A 61 6.19 -40.37 51.40
CA THR A 61 7.17 -41.42 51.64
C THR A 61 7.12 -41.87 53.07
N GLU A 62 7.34 -43.14 53.27
CA GLU A 62 7.44 -43.81 54.54
C GLU A 62 8.82 -44.43 54.72
N SER A 63 9.16 -44.79 55.95
CA SER A 63 10.38 -45.49 56.30
C SER A 63 10.12 -46.48 57.46
N GLY A 64 10.72 -47.67 57.40
CA GLY A 64 10.48 -48.75 58.39
C GLY A 64 9.17 -49.50 58.12
N GLY A 65 8.68 -50.27 59.06
CA GLY A 65 7.51 -51.12 58.94
C GLY A 65 7.71 -52.26 57.96
N THR A 66 6.61 -52.91 57.54
CA THR A 66 6.59 -54.07 56.65
C THR A 66 5.70 -53.85 55.45
N ALA A 67 6.32 -53.76 54.28
CA ALA A 67 5.59 -53.55 53.00
C ALA A 67 4.65 -54.76 52.68
N PRO A 68 3.59 -54.53 51.86
CA PRO A 68 3.15 -53.29 51.20
C PRO A 68 2.49 -52.31 52.16
N TYR A 69 2.57 -51.00 51.81
CA TYR A 69 1.99 -49.90 52.59
C TYR A 69 0.69 -49.41 51.95
N THR A 70 -0.23 -48.99 52.81
CA THR A 70 -1.48 -48.33 52.37
C THR A 70 -1.62 -47.01 53.02
N TRP A 71 -1.78 -45.95 52.21
CA TRP A 71 -1.98 -44.59 52.66
C TRP A 71 -3.46 -44.20 52.67
N SER A 72 -3.86 -43.44 53.62
CA SER A 72 -5.20 -42.85 53.71
C SER A 72 -5.14 -41.42 54.23
N GLN A 73 -6.05 -40.60 53.80
CA GLN A 73 -6.28 -39.27 54.39
C GLN A 73 -7.18 -39.45 55.62
N THR A 74 -6.68 -39.07 56.78
CA THR A 74 -7.41 -39.27 58.04
C THR A 74 -8.00 -37.99 58.59
N SER A 75 -7.59 -36.80 58.12
CA SER A 75 -8.14 -35.52 58.51
C SER A 75 -7.95 -34.50 57.38
N GLY A 76 -8.71 -33.37 57.40
CA GLY A 76 -8.46 -32.16 56.61
C GLY A 76 -9.49 -31.89 55.52
N GLY A 77 -10.59 -32.60 55.46
CA GLY A 77 -11.67 -32.33 54.49
C GLY A 77 -11.35 -32.80 53.06
N ALA A 78 -12.13 -32.31 52.08
CA ALA A 78 -11.96 -32.72 50.68
C ALA A 78 -10.69 -32.10 50.09
N MET A 79 -10.09 -32.83 49.11
CA MET A 79 -9.01 -32.28 48.31
C MET A 79 -9.49 -31.12 47.44
N PRO A 80 -8.56 -30.21 47.03
CA PRO A 80 -8.90 -29.20 46.05
C PRO A 80 -9.56 -29.78 44.80
N GLY A 81 -10.49 -29.07 44.20
CA GLY A 81 -11.13 -29.52 42.95
C GLY A 81 -10.09 -29.89 41.88
N GLY A 82 -10.27 -31.00 41.22
CA GLY A 82 -9.34 -31.55 40.23
C GLY A 82 -8.15 -32.33 40.82
N MET A 83 -8.06 -32.49 42.16
CA MET A 83 -7.01 -33.22 42.84
C MET A 83 -7.54 -34.53 43.44
N THR A 84 -6.72 -35.54 43.50
CA THR A 84 -7.00 -36.86 44.11
C THR A 84 -5.83 -37.34 44.95
N PHE A 85 -6.14 -38.09 45.99
CA PHE A 85 -5.15 -38.80 46.81
C PHE A 85 -5.40 -40.32 46.67
N THR A 86 -4.37 -41.06 46.47
CA THR A 86 -4.46 -42.53 46.25
C THR A 86 -3.96 -43.29 47.45
N SER A 87 -4.38 -44.57 47.59
CA SER A 87 -3.89 -45.49 48.60
C SER A 87 -2.41 -45.87 48.51
N GLN A 88 -1.75 -45.43 47.43
CA GLN A 88 -0.30 -45.58 47.22
C GLN A 88 0.47 -44.34 47.71
N GLY A 89 -0.19 -43.38 48.39
CA GLY A 89 0.44 -42.17 48.89
C GLY A 89 0.69 -41.11 47.84
N ILE A 90 0.02 -41.16 46.68
CA ILE A 90 0.20 -40.19 45.59
C ILE A 90 -0.92 -39.16 45.64
N LEU A 91 -0.52 -37.90 45.76
CA LEU A 91 -1.37 -36.76 45.58
C LEU A 91 -1.14 -36.16 44.18
N THR A 92 -2.16 -36.26 43.34
CA THR A 92 -2.04 -35.93 41.93
C THR A 92 -3.31 -35.29 41.40
N GLY A 93 -3.20 -34.58 40.26
CA GLY A 93 -4.30 -33.96 39.53
C GLY A 93 -3.95 -32.57 38.99
N THR A 94 -4.95 -31.87 38.46
CA THR A 94 -4.81 -30.49 38.00
C THR A 94 -5.76 -29.64 38.84
N PRO A 95 -5.24 -28.82 39.77
CA PRO A 95 -6.09 -28.01 40.65
C PRO A 95 -6.93 -27.02 39.83
N THR A 96 -8.20 -26.92 40.14
CA THR A 96 -9.12 -25.96 39.49
C THR A 96 -9.43 -24.75 40.32
N THR A 97 -9.02 -24.73 41.60
CA THR A 97 -9.36 -23.65 42.57
C THR A 97 -8.11 -23.25 43.34
N ALA A 98 -7.81 -21.97 43.41
CA ALA A 98 -6.74 -21.42 44.22
C ALA A 98 -7.17 -21.31 45.69
N GLY A 99 -6.22 -21.41 46.59
CA GLY A 99 -6.44 -21.25 48.04
C GLY A 99 -5.48 -22.08 48.87
N ASN A 100 -5.68 -22.00 50.22
CA ASN A 100 -5.01 -22.84 51.17
C ASN A 100 -5.98 -23.96 51.63
N PHE A 101 -5.61 -25.19 51.39
CA PHE A 101 -6.44 -26.38 51.66
C PHE A 101 -5.82 -27.21 52.78
N GLY A 102 -6.66 -27.85 53.58
CA GLY A 102 -6.26 -28.58 54.79
C GLY A 102 -6.55 -27.79 56.05
N PRO A 103 -5.87 -28.05 57.18
CA PRO A 103 -4.70 -28.92 57.32
C PRO A 103 -5.05 -30.42 57.15
N TYR A 104 -4.29 -31.13 56.29
CA TYR A 104 -4.45 -32.54 56.03
C TYR A 104 -3.56 -33.36 56.93
N VAL A 105 -4.04 -34.52 57.34
CA VAL A 105 -3.24 -35.58 57.97
C VAL A 105 -3.37 -36.83 57.11
N PHE A 106 -2.25 -37.38 56.74
CA PHE A 106 -2.18 -38.66 56.00
C PHE A 106 -1.57 -39.70 56.90
N THR A 107 -2.15 -40.89 56.87
CA THR A 107 -1.70 -42.03 57.70
C THR A 107 -1.30 -43.17 56.75
N VAL A 108 -0.11 -43.67 56.95
CA VAL A 108 0.37 -44.92 56.30
C VAL A 108 0.17 -46.10 57.27
N THR A 109 -0.28 -47.18 56.74
CA THR A 109 -0.47 -48.48 57.44
C THR A 109 0.33 -49.54 56.74
N ASP A 110 1.07 -50.36 57.47
CA ASP A 110 1.80 -51.48 56.95
C ASP A 110 0.99 -52.79 57.05
N THR A 111 1.52 -53.93 56.57
CA THR A 111 0.86 -55.21 56.59
C THR A 111 0.70 -55.76 58.01
N THR A 112 1.40 -55.32 59.01
CA THR A 112 1.26 -55.68 60.39
C THR A 112 0.24 -54.84 61.14
N ALA A 113 -0.46 -53.95 60.47
CA ALA A 113 -1.36 -52.95 61.02
C ALA A 113 -0.65 -51.86 61.86
N ALA A 114 0.66 -51.73 61.77
CA ALA A 114 1.36 -50.57 62.33
C ALA A 114 1.05 -49.33 61.51
N THR A 115 0.89 -48.17 62.21
CA THR A 115 0.51 -46.90 61.58
C THR A 115 1.51 -45.82 61.89
N ALA A 116 1.72 -44.89 60.94
CA ALA A 116 2.41 -43.64 61.17
C ALA A 116 1.65 -42.50 60.42
N SER A 117 1.56 -41.36 61.07
CA SER A 117 0.81 -40.20 60.54
C SER A 117 1.72 -39.03 60.30
N THR A 118 1.46 -38.28 59.24
CA THR A 118 2.09 -36.99 59.03
C THR A 118 1.64 -35.99 60.10
N GLY A 119 2.38 -34.90 60.26
CA GLY A 119 1.84 -33.72 60.92
C GLY A 119 0.74 -33.08 60.10
N SER A 120 0.22 -31.96 60.61
CA SER A 120 -0.75 -31.19 59.85
C SER A 120 -0.08 -30.53 58.64
N LEU A 121 -0.53 -30.85 57.44
CA LEU A 121 0.02 -30.37 56.17
C LEU A 121 -0.98 -29.48 55.48
N THR A 122 -0.51 -28.29 55.04
CA THR A 122 -1.30 -27.36 54.23
C THR A 122 -0.84 -27.46 52.76
N LEU A 123 -1.80 -27.55 51.87
CA LEU A 123 -1.57 -27.49 50.41
C LEU A 123 -1.98 -26.08 49.94
N THR A 124 -1.02 -25.32 49.46
CA THR A 124 -1.27 -24.00 48.87
C THR A 124 -1.36 -24.17 47.35
N ILE A 125 -2.48 -23.77 46.76
CA ILE A 125 -2.68 -23.66 45.31
C ILE A 125 -2.72 -22.19 44.97
N ASN A 126 -1.74 -21.73 44.19
CA ASN A 126 -1.67 -20.35 43.73
C ASN A 126 -2.63 -20.13 42.56
N ALA A 127 -3.24 -18.96 42.49
CA ALA A 127 -3.94 -18.54 41.27
C ALA A 127 -2.93 -18.32 40.13
N LEU A 128 -3.37 -18.56 38.88
CA LEU A 128 -2.61 -18.12 37.71
C LEU A 128 -2.45 -16.60 37.76
N THR A 129 -1.27 -16.11 37.45
CA THR A 129 -1.02 -14.67 37.32
C THR A 129 -1.97 -14.07 36.30
N LEU A 130 -2.74 -13.05 36.68
CA LEU A 130 -3.61 -12.33 35.76
C LEU A 130 -2.77 -11.64 34.69
N SER A 131 -3.11 -11.79 33.43
CA SER A 131 -2.48 -11.14 32.28
C SER A 131 -3.47 -10.87 31.17
N VAL A 132 -3.25 -9.82 30.39
CA VAL A 132 -3.99 -9.57 29.15
C VAL A 132 -3.44 -10.46 28.04
N ALA A 133 -4.29 -11.25 27.41
CA ALA A 133 -3.93 -12.16 26.32
C ALA A 133 -4.10 -11.53 24.94
N THR A 134 -4.83 -10.41 24.83
CA THR A 134 -4.99 -9.68 23.57
C THR A 134 -3.66 -9.03 23.18
N ALA A 135 -3.10 -9.44 22.02
CA ALA A 135 -1.84 -8.94 21.51
C ALA A 135 -2.02 -7.84 20.44
N SER A 136 -3.16 -7.79 19.77
CA SER A 136 -3.49 -6.79 18.73
C SER A 136 -5.00 -6.62 18.60
N LEU A 137 -5.43 -5.48 18.07
CA LEU A 137 -6.81 -5.23 17.69
C LEU A 137 -6.97 -5.41 16.18
N PRO A 138 -8.03 -6.06 15.68
CA PRO A 138 -8.31 -6.12 14.25
C PRO A 138 -8.69 -4.74 13.72
N ASN A 139 -8.43 -4.50 12.44
CA ASN A 139 -8.85 -3.28 11.78
C ASN A 139 -10.38 -3.19 11.71
N GLY A 140 -10.92 -1.98 11.84
CA GLY A 140 -12.32 -1.66 11.58
C GLY A 140 -12.49 -0.94 10.23
N THR A 141 -13.74 -0.67 9.86
CA THR A 141 -14.08 0.14 8.68
C THR A 141 -15.16 1.15 9.06
N VAL A 142 -15.04 2.39 8.62
CA VAL A 142 -16.06 3.44 8.84
C VAL A 142 -17.42 2.96 8.32
N GLY A 143 -18.48 3.19 9.10
CA GLY A 143 -19.84 2.79 8.74
C GLY A 143 -20.16 1.30 8.89
N ALA A 144 -19.18 0.42 9.11
CA ALA A 144 -19.38 -1.00 9.34
C ALA A 144 -19.42 -1.31 10.85
N PRO A 145 -20.32 -2.20 11.31
CA PRO A 145 -20.33 -2.63 12.70
C PRO A 145 -19.01 -3.28 13.09
N TYR A 146 -18.43 -2.84 14.19
CA TYR A 146 -17.21 -3.38 14.79
C TYR A 146 -17.54 -4.06 16.11
N SER A 147 -17.00 -5.23 16.37
CA SER A 147 -17.09 -5.93 17.65
C SER A 147 -15.87 -6.79 17.88
N PHE A 148 -15.17 -6.54 18.98
CA PHE A 148 -14.01 -7.32 19.40
C PHE A 148 -14.01 -7.47 20.92
N THR A 149 -13.75 -8.68 21.41
CA THR A 149 -13.69 -8.95 22.86
C THR A 149 -12.25 -9.10 23.31
N LEU A 150 -11.82 -8.27 24.26
CA LEU A 150 -10.54 -8.38 24.92
C LEU A 150 -10.45 -9.69 25.70
N ALA A 151 -9.31 -10.35 25.69
CA ALA A 151 -9.08 -11.60 26.36
C ALA A 151 -8.05 -11.44 27.49
N ALA A 152 -8.32 -12.10 28.61
CA ALA A 152 -7.38 -12.22 29.72
C ALA A 152 -7.17 -13.70 30.07
N THR A 153 -6.05 -13.97 30.74
CA THR A 153 -5.71 -15.28 31.29
C THR A 153 -5.27 -15.15 32.75
N GLY A 154 -5.52 -16.18 33.54
CA GLY A 154 -5.18 -16.17 34.97
C GLY A 154 -6.13 -15.34 35.83
N GLY A 155 -5.77 -15.05 37.06
CA GLY A 155 -6.64 -14.38 38.04
C GLY A 155 -7.92 -15.16 38.34
N SER A 156 -8.92 -14.46 38.83
CA SER A 156 -10.23 -15.01 39.23
C SER A 156 -11.37 -14.31 38.45
N ALA A 157 -12.03 -15.04 37.55
CA ALA A 157 -13.18 -14.51 36.83
C ALA A 157 -14.40 -14.29 37.75
N PRO A 158 -15.35 -13.43 37.35
CA PRO A 158 -15.44 -12.61 36.15
C PRO A 158 -14.49 -11.43 36.16
N TYR A 159 -14.11 -10.97 34.96
CA TYR A 159 -13.21 -9.85 34.78
C TYR A 159 -13.99 -8.56 34.48
N THR A 160 -13.42 -7.43 34.88
CA THR A 160 -13.86 -6.10 34.46
C THR A 160 -12.74 -5.39 33.72
N TRP A 161 -13.11 -4.65 32.67
CA TRP A 161 -12.17 -3.98 31.78
C TRP A 161 -12.37 -2.46 31.81
N SER A 162 -11.28 -1.76 31.68
CA SER A 162 -11.27 -0.31 31.48
C SER A 162 -10.11 0.10 30.58
N GLU A 163 -10.27 1.20 29.84
CA GLU A 163 -9.17 1.89 29.19
C GLU A 163 -8.51 2.82 30.25
N THR A 164 -7.19 2.77 30.33
CA THR A 164 -6.43 3.53 31.32
C THR A 164 -5.48 4.56 30.70
N SER A 165 -5.15 4.43 29.41
CA SER A 165 -4.44 5.45 28.65
C SER A 165 -4.61 5.22 27.16
N GLY A 166 -4.35 6.26 26.32
CA GLY A 166 -4.39 6.19 24.87
C GLY A 166 -5.32 7.22 24.21
N GLY A 167 -5.98 8.07 25.03
CA GLY A 167 -6.91 9.09 24.55
C GLY A 167 -8.30 8.55 24.24
N SER A 168 -9.10 9.29 23.49
CA SER A 168 -10.47 8.85 23.14
C SER A 168 -10.44 7.71 22.16
N LEU A 169 -11.29 6.71 22.35
CA LEU A 169 -11.54 5.65 21.38
C LEU A 169 -12.00 6.23 20.04
N PRO A 170 -11.83 5.47 18.91
CA PRO A 170 -12.34 5.92 17.63
C PRO A 170 -13.79 6.40 17.72
N PRO A 171 -14.16 7.53 17.10
CA PRO A 171 -15.54 8.03 17.11
C PRO A 171 -16.52 6.94 16.68
N GLY A 172 -17.55 6.71 17.49
CA GLY A 172 -18.56 5.66 17.26
C GLY A 172 -18.23 4.31 17.91
N LEU A 173 -17.06 4.12 18.53
CA LEU A 173 -16.74 2.93 19.33
C LEU A 173 -16.80 3.21 20.84
N SER A 174 -17.10 2.16 21.59
CA SER A 174 -17.11 2.17 23.06
C SER A 174 -16.60 0.85 23.60
N LEU A 175 -15.97 0.90 24.78
CA LEU A 175 -15.56 -0.28 25.55
C LEU A 175 -16.58 -0.55 26.65
N SER A 176 -17.11 -1.77 26.69
CA SER A 176 -17.93 -2.22 27.81
C SER A 176 -17.09 -2.72 28.99
N SER A 177 -17.63 -2.71 30.20
CA SER A 177 -16.98 -3.31 31.36
C SER A 177 -16.72 -4.83 31.22
N ALA A 178 -17.43 -5.52 30.33
CA ALA A 178 -17.17 -6.91 29.97
C ALA A 178 -16.00 -7.09 29.00
N GLY A 179 -15.33 -6.02 28.56
CA GLY A 179 -14.20 -6.06 27.66
C GLY A 179 -14.57 -6.11 26.17
N VAL A 180 -15.80 -5.81 25.83
CA VAL A 180 -16.22 -5.74 24.42
C VAL A 180 -16.02 -4.32 23.91
N LEU A 181 -15.13 -4.17 22.93
CA LEU A 181 -14.96 -2.95 22.15
C LEU A 181 -15.89 -3.04 20.95
N SER A 182 -16.92 -2.19 20.89
CA SER A 182 -17.97 -2.29 19.86
C SER A 182 -18.58 -0.95 19.49
N GLY A 183 -19.27 -0.94 18.34
CA GLY A 183 -19.95 0.22 17.78
C GLY A 183 -19.82 0.29 16.27
N THR A 184 -20.13 1.45 15.71
CA THR A 184 -19.93 1.73 14.28
C THR A 184 -19.01 2.93 14.16
N PRO A 185 -17.75 2.74 13.74
CA PRO A 185 -16.82 3.85 13.60
C PRO A 185 -17.34 4.90 12.61
N THR A 186 -17.20 6.18 12.92
CA THR A 186 -17.66 7.28 12.06
C THR A 186 -16.50 8.06 11.42
N ALA A 187 -15.25 7.77 11.80
CA ALA A 187 -14.07 8.41 11.22
C ALA A 187 -12.94 7.38 11.03
N GLY A 188 -12.27 7.45 9.89
CA GLY A 188 -11.08 6.66 9.58
C GLY A 188 -9.84 7.20 10.29
N GLY A 189 -8.82 6.37 10.43
CA GLY A 189 -7.54 6.73 11.05
C GLY A 189 -6.95 5.62 11.89
N THR A 190 -5.71 5.81 12.34
CA THR A 190 -5.06 4.94 13.33
C THR A 190 -5.14 5.61 14.69
N TYR A 191 -5.73 4.91 15.63
CA TYR A 191 -6.02 5.39 16.98
C TYR A 191 -5.24 4.61 18.04
N GLY A 192 -4.89 5.25 19.15
CA GLY A 192 -4.07 4.70 20.21
C GLY A 192 -2.61 5.18 20.13
N PRO A 193 -1.63 4.49 20.75
CA PRO A 193 -1.78 3.17 21.41
C PRO A 193 -2.57 3.22 22.72
N TYR A 194 -3.59 2.37 22.86
CA TYR A 194 -4.41 2.24 24.06
C TYR A 194 -3.83 1.24 25.02
N VAL A 195 -3.96 1.50 26.33
CA VAL A 195 -3.70 0.52 27.38
C VAL A 195 -5.03 0.11 28.01
N PHE A 196 -5.39 -1.15 27.88
CA PHE A 196 -6.56 -1.73 28.51
C PHE A 196 -6.14 -2.46 29.78
N THR A 197 -6.83 -2.18 30.87
CA THR A 197 -6.59 -2.83 32.17
C THR A 197 -7.74 -3.77 32.49
N VAL A 198 -7.39 -5.02 32.77
CA VAL A 198 -8.31 -6.03 33.31
C VAL A 198 -8.18 -6.07 34.83
N THR A 199 -9.30 -6.18 35.51
CA THR A 199 -9.39 -6.38 36.96
C THR A 199 -10.18 -7.65 37.24
N ASP A 200 -9.65 -8.52 38.12
CA ASP A 200 -10.32 -9.74 38.54
C ASP A 200 -11.19 -9.51 39.82
N THR A 201 -11.95 -10.51 40.21
CA THR A 201 -12.82 -10.43 41.41
C THR A 201 -12.05 -10.21 42.74
N ASN A 202 -10.74 -10.49 42.75
CA ASN A 202 -9.86 -10.26 43.91
C ASN A 202 -9.15 -8.89 43.83
N SER A 203 -9.64 -7.99 42.95
CA SER A 203 -9.05 -6.66 42.73
C SER A 203 -7.59 -6.69 42.22
N LYS A 204 -7.15 -7.80 41.63
CA LYS A 204 -5.87 -7.86 40.95
C LYS A 204 -6.05 -7.27 39.54
N THR A 205 -5.05 -6.51 39.12
CA THR A 205 -5.06 -5.84 37.80
C THR A 205 -3.92 -6.30 36.95
N ALA A 206 -4.14 -6.30 35.62
CA ALA A 206 -3.10 -6.45 34.61
C ALA A 206 -3.42 -5.52 33.43
N ALA A 207 -2.38 -4.94 32.86
CA ALA A 207 -2.49 -4.02 31.73
C ALA A 207 -1.99 -4.68 30.43
N SER A 208 -2.60 -4.31 29.30
CA SER A 208 -2.09 -4.68 27.98
C SER A 208 -0.78 -3.93 27.67
N ALA A 209 -0.03 -4.39 26.67
CA ALA A 209 0.84 -3.50 25.91
C ALA A 209 0.01 -2.40 25.24
N GLY A 210 0.65 -1.39 24.66
CA GLY A 210 -0.04 -0.39 23.87
C GLY A 210 -0.63 -1.04 22.60
N LEU A 211 -1.96 -1.00 22.46
CA LEU A 211 -2.70 -1.59 21.32
C LEU A 211 -3.27 -0.47 20.45
N SER A 212 -2.92 -0.46 19.17
CA SER A 212 -3.50 0.47 18.20
C SER A 212 -4.60 -0.22 17.40
N ILE A 213 -5.61 0.55 17.00
CA ILE A 213 -6.65 0.13 16.08
C ILE A 213 -6.64 1.03 14.85
N THR A 214 -6.60 0.44 13.67
CA THR A 214 -6.79 1.18 12.41
C THR A 214 -8.25 1.04 11.99
N ILE A 215 -8.91 2.17 11.86
CA ILE A 215 -10.23 2.24 11.22
C ILE A 215 -9.98 2.67 9.78
N ASN A 216 -10.12 1.73 8.86
CA ASN A 216 -10.08 2.04 7.45
C ASN A 216 -11.23 3.00 7.14
N GLY A 217 -10.94 4.04 6.35
CA GLY A 217 -12.01 4.82 5.75
C GLY A 217 -12.98 3.87 5.05
N THR A 218 -14.19 4.29 4.80
CA THR A 218 -15.08 3.49 3.95
C THR A 218 -14.31 3.17 2.68
N SER A 219 -13.88 1.92 2.49
CA SER A 219 -13.79 1.42 1.12
C SER A 219 -15.18 1.67 0.57
N ALA A 220 -15.29 2.63 -0.34
CA ALA A 220 -16.58 3.01 -0.86
C ALA A 220 -17.17 1.81 -1.58
N SER A 221 -17.84 0.92 -0.85
CA SER A 221 -18.63 -0.15 -1.47
C SER A 221 -19.90 0.40 -2.12
N SER A 222 -20.11 1.71 -2.00
CA SER A 222 -21.00 2.51 -2.83
C SER A 222 -20.61 3.98 -2.69
N CYS A 223 -20.38 4.68 -3.78
CA CYS A 223 -20.35 6.13 -3.77
C CYS A 223 -21.71 6.63 -3.27
N VAL A 224 -21.78 6.98 -2.00
CA VAL A 224 -23.03 7.49 -1.40
C VAL A 224 -23.08 8.98 -1.70
N PRO A 225 -24.17 9.48 -2.30
CA PRO A 225 -24.31 10.90 -2.63
C PRO A 225 -23.96 11.80 -1.44
N GLY A 226 -23.03 12.75 -1.66
CA GLY A 226 -22.55 13.70 -0.67
C GLY A 226 -23.43 14.95 -0.51
N GLY A 227 -24.51 15.02 -1.33
CA GLY A 227 -25.45 16.14 -1.34
C GLY A 227 -25.00 17.34 -2.20
N ASN A 228 -23.90 17.26 -2.91
CA ASN A 228 -23.40 18.33 -3.78
C ASN A 228 -23.17 17.89 -5.24
N GLU A 229 -23.84 16.79 -5.65
CA GLU A 229 -23.67 16.16 -6.97
C GLU A 229 -24.04 17.12 -8.12
N ALA A 230 -25.02 18.00 -7.90
CA ALA A 230 -25.40 19.02 -8.86
C ALA A 230 -24.23 19.99 -9.23
N ALA A 231 -23.24 20.07 -8.38
CA ALA A 231 -22.10 20.93 -8.59
C ALA A 231 -21.16 20.46 -9.72
N LEU A 232 -21.17 19.17 -10.09
CA LEU A 232 -20.46 18.66 -11.28
C LEU A 232 -21.19 18.98 -12.58
N GLY A 233 -22.46 19.44 -12.49
CA GLY A 233 -23.31 19.69 -13.66
C GLY A 233 -23.83 18.40 -14.30
N SER A 234 -24.93 18.52 -15.03
CA SER A 234 -25.56 17.36 -15.68
C SER A 234 -25.13 17.18 -17.14
N ALA A 235 -24.20 17.96 -17.65
CA ALA A 235 -23.85 17.94 -19.06
C ALA A 235 -22.32 18.03 -19.33
N THR A 236 -21.49 18.21 -18.34
CA THR A 236 -20.04 18.24 -18.50
C THR A 236 -19.46 16.85 -18.37
N PRO A 237 -18.99 16.21 -19.43
CA PRO A 237 -18.27 14.96 -19.32
C PRO A 237 -16.87 15.20 -18.76
N TYR A 238 -16.33 14.16 -18.13
CA TYR A 238 -14.96 14.12 -17.62
C TYR A 238 -14.25 12.93 -18.22
N ALA A 239 -12.97 13.08 -18.55
CA ALA A 239 -12.10 11.97 -18.89
C ALA A 239 -10.95 11.85 -17.91
N PHE A 240 -10.50 10.63 -17.70
CA PHE A 240 -9.41 10.32 -16.77
C PHE A 240 -8.41 9.35 -17.37
N LEU A 241 -7.21 9.42 -16.86
CA LEU A 241 -6.14 8.46 -17.06
C LEU A 241 -5.52 8.14 -15.72
N VAL A 242 -5.46 6.85 -15.38
CA VAL A 242 -4.71 6.35 -14.23
C VAL A 242 -3.75 5.27 -14.67
N LYS A 243 -2.58 5.26 -14.05
CA LYS A 243 -1.50 4.31 -14.27
C LYS A 243 -1.12 3.65 -12.96
N GLY A 244 -0.71 2.40 -13.01
CA GLY A 244 -0.32 1.70 -11.81
C GLY A 244 -0.02 0.23 -12.01
N SER A 245 -0.34 -0.60 -11.03
CA SER A 245 -0.07 -2.03 -11.04
C SER A 245 -1.25 -2.86 -10.56
N ASP A 246 -1.34 -4.09 -11.04
CA ASP A 246 -2.27 -5.08 -10.52
C ASP A 246 -1.73 -5.72 -9.21
N ALA A 247 -2.52 -6.58 -8.58
CA ALA A 247 -2.18 -7.27 -7.33
C ALA A 247 -0.88 -8.11 -7.39
N ASN A 248 -0.34 -8.34 -8.58
CA ASN A 248 0.90 -9.08 -8.78
C ASN A 248 2.07 -8.16 -9.15
N GLY A 249 1.85 -6.83 -9.11
CA GLY A 249 2.83 -5.83 -9.53
C GLY A 249 2.98 -5.70 -11.04
N ASN A 250 2.06 -6.26 -11.86
CA ASN A 250 2.12 -6.05 -13.29
C ASN A 250 1.52 -4.69 -13.67
N PRO A 251 2.12 -3.98 -14.63
CA PRO A 251 1.62 -2.68 -15.04
C PRO A 251 0.20 -2.72 -15.58
N ILE A 252 -0.57 -1.69 -15.24
CA ILE A 252 -1.90 -1.43 -15.78
C ILE A 252 -2.08 0.05 -16.10
N ASP A 253 -2.84 0.32 -17.14
CA ASP A 253 -3.32 1.65 -17.51
C ASP A 253 -4.83 1.61 -17.69
N ILE A 254 -5.54 2.58 -17.13
CA ILE A 254 -6.99 2.70 -17.29
C ILE A 254 -7.29 4.12 -17.77
N ALA A 255 -7.89 4.22 -18.93
CA ALA A 255 -8.42 5.48 -19.43
C ALA A 255 -9.95 5.39 -19.56
N GLY A 256 -10.63 6.49 -19.31
CA GLY A 256 -12.07 6.48 -19.42
C GLY A 256 -12.70 7.86 -19.44
N SER A 257 -14.00 7.87 -19.67
CA SER A 257 -14.82 9.07 -19.55
C SER A 257 -16.14 8.73 -18.88
N PHE A 258 -16.72 9.73 -18.20
CA PHE A 258 -18.06 9.64 -17.63
C PHE A 258 -18.76 11.00 -17.68
N THR A 259 -20.09 10.98 -17.73
CA THR A 259 -20.91 12.18 -17.70
C THR A 259 -21.85 12.09 -16.50
N PRO A 260 -21.69 12.98 -15.51
CA PRO A 260 -22.60 13.05 -14.36
C PRO A 260 -24.04 13.44 -14.79
N ASN A 261 -25.04 12.96 -14.07
CA ASN A 261 -26.45 13.36 -14.28
C ASN A 261 -26.92 14.47 -13.32
N GLY A 262 -26.02 14.98 -12.46
CA GLY A 262 -26.34 15.99 -11.45
C GLY A 262 -27.01 15.47 -10.19
N SER A 263 -27.24 14.17 -10.05
CA SER A 263 -27.94 13.56 -8.89
C SER A 263 -27.32 12.23 -8.44
N GLY A 264 -26.02 12.02 -8.70
CA GLY A 264 -25.28 10.84 -8.23
C GLY A 264 -25.23 9.67 -9.21
N GLY A 265 -25.96 9.72 -10.34
CA GLY A 265 -25.88 8.71 -11.39
C GLY A 265 -25.12 9.23 -12.64
N LEU A 266 -24.95 8.37 -13.62
CA LEU A 266 -24.26 8.69 -14.87
C LEU A 266 -25.22 8.66 -16.07
N THR A 267 -25.04 9.56 -17.03
CA THR A 267 -25.74 9.54 -18.31
C THR A 267 -24.94 8.85 -19.40
N ASN A 268 -23.63 8.83 -19.27
CA ASN A 268 -22.71 8.14 -20.19
C ASN A 268 -21.43 7.74 -19.44
N ALA A 269 -20.81 6.63 -19.89
CA ALA A 269 -19.45 6.29 -19.49
C ALA A 269 -18.83 5.33 -20.52
N ALA A 270 -17.51 5.44 -20.69
CA ALA A 270 -16.68 4.54 -21.48
C ALA A 270 -15.37 4.32 -20.74
N VAL A 271 -14.89 3.08 -20.72
CA VAL A 271 -13.64 2.73 -20.02
C VAL A 271 -12.85 1.74 -20.86
N ASP A 272 -11.60 2.03 -21.01
CA ASP A 272 -10.59 1.13 -21.58
C ASP A 272 -9.57 0.78 -20.50
N TYR A 273 -9.43 -0.49 -20.24
CA TYR A 273 -8.41 -1.06 -19.39
C TYR A 273 -7.34 -1.69 -20.26
N ASN A 274 -6.08 -1.44 -20.00
CA ASN A 274 -4.99 -2.18 -20.62
C ASN A 274 -4.03 -2.67 -19.54
N GLY A 275 -3.83 -3.97 -19.46
CA GLY A 275 -2.97 -4.60 -18.48
C GLY A 275 -1.98 -5.53 -19.14
N PHE A 276 -0.76 -5.55 -18.61
CA PHE A 276 0.32 -6.37 -19.13
C PHE A 276 -0.05 -7.85 -19.28
N THR A 277 -0.83 -8.38 -18.32
CA THR A 277 -1.22 -9.80 -18.28
C THR A 277 -2.45 -10.11 -19.15
N ASN A 278 -3.45 -9.23 -19.12
CA ASN A 278 -4.78 -9.49 -19.69
C ASN A 278 -5.07 -8.72 -20.96
N GLY A 279 -4.12 -7.84 -21.36
CA GLY A 279 -4.25 -7.01 -22.55
C GLY A 279 -5.34 -5.96 -22.44
N HIS A 280 -5.65 -5.38 -23.60
CA HIS A 280 -6.68 -4.33 -23.70
C HIS A 280 -8.09 -4.91 -23.61
N GLN A 281 -8.93 -4.23 -22.83
CA GLN A 281 -10.35 -4.52 -22.69
C GLN A 281 -11.16 -3.22 -22.80
N ASN A 282 -12.08 -3.17 -23.75
CA ASN A 282 -13.11 -2.13 -23.81
C ASN A 282 -14.27 -2.55 -22.91
N LEU A 283 -14.45 -1.88 -21.79
CA LEU A 283 -15.41 -2.28 -20.77
C LEU A 283 -16.78 -1.69 -21.04
N GLN A 284 -17.81 -2.54 -21.09
CA GLN A 284 -19.19 -2.10 -21.21
C GLN A 284 -19.73 -1.67 -19.85
N VAL A 285 -19.86 -0.37 -19.64
CA VAL A 285 -20.30 0.19 -18.36
C VAL A 285 -21.82 0.03 -18.20
N ASN A 286 -22.24 -0.53 -17.09
CA ASN A 286 -23.64 -0.58 -16.67
C ASN A 286 -24.01 0.72 -15.94
N LEU A 287 -24.55 1.68 -16.69
CA LEU A 287 -24.88 3.01 -16.14
C LEU A 287 -25.87 2.96 -14.98
N ALA A 288 -26.82 2.00 -14.99
CA ALA A 288 -27.84 1.89 -13.93
C ALA A 288 -27.26 1.41 -12.58
N ALA A 289 -26.10 0.73 -12.62
CA ALA A 289 -25.38 0.25 -11.45
C ALA A 289 -24.13 1.07 -11.14
N SER A 290 -23.87 2.13 -11.91
CA SER A 290 -22.74 3.04 -11.71
C SER A 290 -23.20 4.33 -11.06
N SER A 291 -22.37 4.91 -10.21
CA SER A 291 -22.70 6.11 -9.45
C SER A 291 -21.48 6.99 -9.20
N TYR A 292 -21.75 8.24 -8.85
CA TYR A 292 -20.72 9.12 -8.30
C TYR A 292 -21.28 9.87 -7.08
N ALA A 293 -20.37 10.36 -6.26
CA ALA A 293 -20.67 11.31 -5.20
C ALA A 293 -19.66 12.45 -5.23
N PHE A 294 -20.11 13.61 -4.78
CA PHE A 294 -19.26 14.81 -4.75
C PHE A 294 -19.61 15.66 -3.53
N SER A 295 -18.60 16.08 -2.80
CA SER A 295 -18.74 16.90 -1.60
C SER A 295 -18.40 18.37 -1.87
N SER A 296 -18.75 19.25 -0.94
CA SER A 296 -18.52 20.70 -1.07
C SER A 296 -17.03 21.07 -0.99
N ASP A 297 -16.20 20.21 -0.43
CA ASP A 297 -14.74 20.40 -0.32
C ASP A 297 -13.95 19.96 -1.57
N GLY A 298 -14.64 19.59 -2.65
CA GLY A 298 -14.02 19.20 -3.91
C GLY A 298 -13.61 17.72 -4.00
N GLN A 299 -13.87 16.95 -2.96
CA GLN A 299 -13.63 15.52 -2.98
C GLN A 299 -14.81 14.75 -3.59
N GLY A 300 -14.54 13.66 -4.25
CA GLY A 300 -15.57 12.82 -4.82
C GLY A 300 -15.13 11.36 -4.96
N CYS A 301 -16.11 10.54 -5.29
CA CYS A 301 -15.87 9.17 -5.69
C CYS A 301 -16.68 8.83 -6.95
N LEU A 302 -16.20 7.86 -7.71
CA LEU A 302 -16.79 7.31 -8.91
C LEU A 302 -16.81 5.78 -8.81
N SER A 303 -17.97 5.17 -8.87
CA SER A 303 -18.14 3.73 -8.92
C SER A 303 -18.63 3.33 -10.31
N LEU A 304 -17.82 2.56 -11.03
CA LEU A 304 -18.15 2.05 -12.36
C LEU A 304 -18.42 0.55 -12.28
N SER A 305 -19.62 0.16 -12.70
CA SER A 305 -20.03 -1.25 -12.81
C SER A 305 -19.98 -1.71 -14.25
N PHE A 306 -19.43 -2.89 -14.50
CA PHE A 306 -19.36 -3.47 -15.86
C PHE A 306 -19.52 -4.98 -15.87
N SER A 307 -19.84 -5.53 -17.03
CA SER A 307 -19.92 -6.96 -17.24
C SER A 307 -18.53 -7.54 -17.51
N GLY A 308 -17.77 -7.82 -16.44
CA GLY A 308 -16.59 -8.65 -16.49
C GLY A 308 -15.28 -7.97 -16.89
N LEU A 309 -14.65 -7.24 -16.01
CA LEU A 309 -13.22 -6.95 -16.05
C LEU A 309 -12.46 -8.18 -15.54
N VAL A 310 -11.52 -8.70 -16.33
CA VAL A 310 -10.64 -9.79 -15.92
C VAL A 310 -9.35 -9.16 -15.38
N VAL A 311 -9.16 -9.21 -14.08
CA VAL A 311 -7.91 -8.80 -13.43
C VAL A 311 -7.21 -10.02 -12.83
N ALA A 312 -5.90 -9.99 -12.76
CA ALA A 312 -5.15 -11.00 -12.04
C ALA A 312 -5.42 -10.81 -10.53
N SER A 313 -6.04 -11.79 -9.87
CA SER A 313 -6.27 -11.73 -8.42
C SER A 313 -5.29 -12.60 -7.65
N GLN A 314 -4.81 -12.10 -6.53
CA GLN A 314 -4.14 -12.93 -5.53
C GLN A 314 -5.17 -13.85 -4.86
N VAL A 315 -4.89 -15.13 -4.83
CA VAL A 315 -5.52 -16.02 -3.86
C VAL A 315 -5.00 -15.58 -2.49
N SER A 316 -5.88 -15.03 -1.66
CA SER A 316 -5.60 -14.65 -0.28
C SER A 316 -5.18 -15.89 0.54
N THR A 317 -3.94 -16.30 0.41
CA THR A 317 -3.25 -16.90 1.52
C THR A 317 -2.38 -15.81 2.10
N LYS A 318 -2.69 -15.38 3.32
CA LYS A 318 -1.85 -14.51 4.15
C LYS A 318 -0.51 -15.20 4.41
N ALA A 319 0.29 -15.35 3.36
CA ALA A 319 1.72 -15.47 3.47
C ALA A 319 2.19 -14.01 3.58
N THR A 320 2.90 -13.69 4.65
CA THR A 320 3.79 -12.54 4.67
C THR A 320 4.52 -12.56 3.32
N ALA A 321 4.06 -11.73 2.40
CA ALA A 321 4.78 -11.51 1.17
C ALA A 321 6.07 -10.81 1.57
N THR A 322 7.12 -11.58 1.79
CA THR A 322 8.42 -11.10 1.40
C THR A 322 8.26 -10.87 -0.10
N VAL A 323 8.12 -9.62 -0.49
CA VAL A 323 8.24 -9.20 -1.88
C VAL A 323 9.51 -9.88 -2.38
N SER A 324 9.36 -10.86 -3.26
CA SER A 324 10.54 -11.42 -3.91
C SER A 324 11.11 -10.25 -4.70
N PRO A 325 12.35 -9.83 -4.43
CA PRO A 325 12.92 -8.71 -5.14
C PRO A 325 12.84 -9.03 -6.63
N LEU A 326 12.38 -8.05 -7.42
CA LEU A 326 12.45 -8.09 -8.86
C LEU A 326 13.84 -8.62 -9.25
N GLN A 327 13.92 -9.75 -9.95
CA GLN A 327 15.21 -10.30 -10.33
C GLN A 327 15.65 -9.69 -11.64
N VAL A 328 16.79 -9.01 -11.62
CA VAL A 328 17.44 -8.51 -12.84
C VAL A 328 17.91 -9.70 -13.68
N ALA A 329 17.30 -9.89 -14.84
CA ALA A 329 17.57 -11.07 -15.68
C ALA A 329 18.67 -10.83 -16.73
N ASP A 330 18.94 -9.62 -17.14
CA ASP A 330 20.07 -9.18 -17.98
C ASP A 330 19.94 -7.67 -18.21
N LYS A 331 20.97 -7.01 -18.75
CA LYS A 331 21.04 -5.54 -18.89
C LYS A 331 19.66 -4.90 -19.15
N GLY A 332 19.04 -4.36 -18.10
CA GLY A 332 17.82 -3.56 -18.21
C GLY A 332 16.49 -4.32 -18.27
N SER A 333 16.46 -5.64 -18.17
CA SER A 333 15.20 -6.40 -18.10
C SER A 333 14.85 -6.77 -16.65
N VAL A 334 13.59 -6.54 -16.31
CA VAL A 334 13.00 -6.86 -15.01
C VAL A 334 12.23 -8.17 -15.13
N ARG A 335 12.56 -9.17 -14.32
CA ARG A 335 11.76 -10.40 -14.22
C ARG A 335 10.69 -10.19 -13.16
N MET A 336 9.44 -10.16 -13.58
CA MET A 336 8.33 -10.38 -12.66
C MET A 336 8.22 -11.87 -12.35
N ALA A 337 8.38 -12.25 -11.07
CA ALA A 337 8.13 -13.60 -10.63
C ALA A 337 6.63 -13.90 -10.78
N ARG A 338 6.26 -14.85 -11.64
CA ARG A 338 4.86 -15.28 -11.84
C ARG A 338 4.50 -16.38 -10.83
N PRO A 339 3.68 -16.12 -9.80
CA PRO A 339 2.87 -17.19 -9.24
C PRO A 339 1.78 -17.57 -10.26
N ALA A 340 1.35 -18.84 -10.26
CA ALA A 340 0.21 -19.27 -11.06
C ALA A 340 -1.04 -18.54 -10.53
N VAL A 341 -1.59 -17.62 -11.29
CA VAL A 341 -2.71 -16.77 -10.89
C VAL A 341 -3.98 -17.31 -11.54
N SER A 342 -5.01 -17.53 -10.73
CA SER A 342 -6.36 -17.67 -11.24
C SER A 342 -6.93 -16.28 -11.51
N ALA A 343 -7.34 -16.00 -12.75
CA ALA A 343 -8.02 -14.77 -13.10
C ALA A 343 -9.35 -14.68 -12.34
N SER A 344 -9.62 -13.53 -11.71
CA SER A 344 -10.94 -13.22 -11.14
C SER A 344 -11.66 -12.22 -12.01
N VAL A 345 -12.98 -12.35 -12.07
CA VAL A 345 -13.84 -11.39 -12.75
C VAL A 345 -14.26 -10.34 -11.73
N VAL A 346 -13.90 -9.09 -12.00
CA VAL A 346 -14.32 -7.92 -11.20
C VAL A 346 -15.45 -7.24 -11.95
N SER A 347 -16.54 -6.95 -11.25
CA SER A 347 -17.73 -6.29 -11.82
C SER A 347 -17.80 -4.79 -11.52
N ASN A 348 -16.98 -4.30 -10.62
CA ASN A 348 -16.93 -2.90 -10.20
C ASN A 348 -15.51 -2.43 -10.03
N VAL A 349 -15.23 -1.18 -10.43
CA VAL A 349 -14.01 -0.45 -10.05
C VAL A 349 -14.43 0.88 -9.44
N GLN A 350 -13.76 1.25 -8.36
CA GLN A 350 -14.03 2.49 -7.66
C GLN A 350 -12.82 3.41 -7.68
N PHE A 351 -13.09 4.68 -7.87
CA PHE A 351 -12.12 5.74 -7.85
C PHE A 351 -12.48 6.78 -6.82
N SER A 352 -11.48 7.31 -6.15
CA SER A 352 -11.60 8.56 -5.40
C SER A 352 -10.93 9.66 -6.20
N PHE A 353 -11.51 10.86 -6.18
CA PHE A 353 -10.94 12.00 -6.89
C PHE A 353 -11.07 13.30 -6.09
N VAL A 354 -10.20 14.24 -6.42
CA VAL A 354 -10.26 15.63 -5.94
C VAL A 354 -10.21 16.54 -7.15
N LEU A 355 -11.20 17.42 -7.29
CA LEU A 355 -11.24 18.41 -8.36
C LEU A 355 -10.68 19.76 -7.87
N THR A 356 -10.05 20.49 -8.77
CA THR A 356 -9.66 21.88 -8.56
C THR A 356 -10.89 22.79 -8.50
N GLY A 357 -10.76 23.99 -7.95
CA GLY A 357 -11.88 24.91 -7.70
C GLY A 357 -12.71 25.25 -8.93
N ALA A 358 -12.11 25.31 -10.11
CA ALA A 358 -12.82 25.51 -11.37
C ALA A 358 -13.51 24.21 -11.87
N ARG A 359 -13.25 23.06 -11.25
CA ARG A 359 -13.75 21.74 -11.63
C ARG A 359 -13.39 21.34 -13.07
N GLN A 360 -12.33 21.89 -13.61
CA GLN A 360 -11.87 21.58 -14.95
C GLN A 360 -10.87 20.46 -14.96
N SER A 361 -10.11 20.30 -13.88
CA SER A 361 -9.14 19.23 -13.71
C SER A 361 -9.06 18.77 -12.26
N GLY A 362 -8.35 17.68 -12.03
CA GLY A 362 -8.15 17.14 -10.70
C GLY A 362 -7.28 15.89 -10.71
N ARG A 363 -7.18 15.29 -9.55
CA ARG A 363 -6.44 14.05 -9.32
C ARG A 363 -7.41 12.93 -9.00
N ILE A 364 -7.05 11.72 -9.41
CA ILE A 364 -7.88 10.52 -9.25
C ILE A 364 -6.99 9.35 -8.88
N ILE A 365 -7.49 8.51 -7.97
CA ILE A 365 -6.87 7.21 -7.66
C ILE A 365 -7.92 6.12 -7.68
N GLU A 366 -7.50 4.91 -7.96
CA GLU A 366 -8.30 3.72 -7.71
C GLU A 366 -8.38 3.45 -6.20
N SER A 367 -9.59 3.25 -5.68
CA SER A 367 -9.84 3.21 -4.23
C SER A 367 -10.35 1.86 -3.72
N ASP A 368 -10.59 0.89 -4.59
CA ASP A 368 -11.14 -0.43 -4.25
C ASP A 368 -10.11 -1.57 -4.28
N THR A 369 -8.89 -1.27 -3.92
CA THR A 369 -7.74 -2.19 -3.89
C THR A 369 -8.02 -3.52 -3.19
N ALA A 370 -8.97 -3.54 -2.23
CA ALA A 370 -9.38 -4.76 -1.55
C ALA A 370 -10.16 -5.74 -2.46
N THR A 371 -10.78 -5.23 -3.52
CA THR A 371 -11.64 -5.99 -4.43
C THR A 371 -10.91 -6.34 -5.72
N THR A 372 -10.18 -5.37 -6.29
CA THR A 372 -9.46 -5.52 -7.55
C THR A 372 -8.02 -5.97 -7.34
N GLY A 373 -7.41 -5.57 -6.21
CA GLY A 373 -5.98 -5.74 -5.96
C GLY A 373 -5.12 -4.86 -6.84
N THR A 374 -5.72 -3.86 -7.51
CA THR A 374 -5.02 -2.92 -8.36
C THR A 374 -4.74 -1.62 -7.62
N TYR A 375 -3.68 -0.91 -8.01
CA TYR A 375 -3.26 0.36 -7.45
C TYR A 375 -2.94 1.29 -8.60
N ALA A 376 -3.74 2.33 -8.78
CA ALA A 376 -3.54 3.27 -9.88
C ALA A 376 -3.84 4.71 -9.46
N SER A 377 -3.06 5.63 -9.98
CA SER A 377 -3.22 7.07 -9.75
C SER A 377 -3.09 7.85 -11.05
N GLY A 378 -3.66 9.05 -11.08
CA GLY A 378 -3.56 9.84 -12.29
C GLY A 378 -4.35 11.15 -12.26
N SER A 379 -4.82 11.55 -13.42
CA SER A 379 -5.50 12.83 -13.63
C SER A 379 -6.94 12.66 -14.14
N LEU A 380 -7.76 13.64 -13.82
CA LEU A 380 -9.15 13.78 -14.24
C LEU A 380 -9.36 15.16 -14.83
N HIS A 381 -9.97 15.23 -16.01
CA HIS A 381 -10.16 16.50 -16.74
C HIS A 381 -11.58 16.60 -17.28
N ALA A 382 -12.16 17.80 -17.21
CA ALA A 382 -13.41 18.10 -17.89
C ALA A 382 -13.22 18.06 -19.41
N GLN A 383 -14.22 17.58 -20.12
CA GLN A 383 -14.21 17.49 -21.58
C GLN A 383 -15.10 18.57 -22.22
N THR A 384 -14.76 18.96 -23.44
CA THR A 384 -15.53 19.88 -24.28
C THR A 384 -16.22 19.10 -25.40
N PRO A 385 -17.52 18.78 -25.30
CA PRO A 385 -18.20 17.92 -26.29
C PRO A 385 -18.18 18.46 -27.73
N SER A 386 -18.13 19.77 -27.92
CA SER A 386 -18.02 20.37 -29.25
C SER A 386 -16.71 20.03 -29.97
N ALA A 387 -15.71 19.50 -29.24
CA ALA A 387 -14.43 19.07 -29.79
C ALA A 387 -14.42 17.58 -30.18
N PHE A 388 -15.51 16.83 -30.02
CA PHE A 388 -15.57 15.39 -30.30
C PHE A 388 -15.71 15.05 -31.79
N THR A 389 -14.92 15.73 -32.60
CA THR A 389 -14.80 15.45 -34.04
C THR A 389 -13.35 15.50 -34.49
N LEU A 390 -12.98 14.77 -35.51
CA LEU A 390 -11.60 14.81 -36.06
C LEU A 390 -11.25 16.22 -36.58
N ALA A 391 -12.24 16.95 -37.12
CA ALA A 391 -12.04 18.31 -37.64
C ALA A 391 -11.76 19.35 -36.55
N SER A 392 -12.13 19.06 -35.31
CA SER A 392 -11.91 19.95 -34.15
C SER A 392 -10.54 19.75 -33.52
N LEU A 393 -9.85 18.67 -33.84
CA LEU A 393 -8.52 18.41 -33.32
C LEU A 393 -7.49 19.34 -33.97
N ALA A 394 -6.54 19.80 -33.18
CA ALA A 394 -5.44 20.63 -33.65
C ALA A 394 -4.66 19.97 -34.79
N PRO A 395 -4.09 20.75 -35.72
CA PRO A 395 -3.33 20.20 -36.84
C PRO A 395 -1.96 19.64 -36.44
N ASN A 396 -1.39 20.09 -35.32
CA ASN A 396 -0.10 19.62 -34.81
C ASN A 396 -0.23 19.27 -33.34
N PHE A 397 0.41 18.19 -32.95
CA PHE A 397 0.47 17.75 -31.57
C PHE A 397 1.92 17.42 -31.17
N ALA A 398 2.26 17.74 -29.93
CA ALA A 398 3.33 17.09 -29.21
C ALA A 398 2.72 16.09 -28.22
N PHE A 399 3.33 14.93 -28.06
CA PHE A 399 2.86 13.90 -27.13
C PHE A 399 3.98 13.36 -26.25
N GLY A 400 3.60 12.92 -25.08
CA GLY A 400 4.43 12.13 -24.17
C GLY A 400 3.62 10.96 -23.63
N ALA A 401 4.23 9.78 -23.66
CA ALA A 401 3.67 8.56 -23.11
C ALA A 401 4.78 7.71 -22.52
N ASP A 402 4.43 6.97 -21.48
CA ASP A 402 5.34 6.07 -20.82
C ASP A 402 4.61 4.82 -20.34
N GLY A 403 5.38 3.81 -20.02
CA GLY A 403 4.85 2.51 -19.63
C GLY A 403 5.87 1.39 -19.84
N TRP A 404 5.45 0.28 -20.43
CA TRP A 404 6.24 -0.94 -20.43
C TRP A 404 6.19 -1.67 -21.77
N THR A 405 7.30 -2.31 -22.12
CA THR A 405 7.37 -3.20 -23.28
C THR A 405 7.92 -4.57 -22.87
N ALA A 406 7.58 -5.60 -23.64
CA ALA A 406 8.15 -6.93 -23.45
C ALA A 406 9.64 -6.93 -23.79
N SER A 407 10.45 -7.65 -23.04
CA SER A 407 11.84 -7.93 -23.38
C SER A 407 11.94 -9.22 -24.18
N THR A 408 12.96 -9.34 -25.05
CA THR A 408 13.33 -10.62 -25.68
C THR A 408 13.86 -11.64 -24.67
N ALA A 409 14.38 -11.17 -23.53
CA ALA A 409 14.59 -11.97 -22.32
C ALA A 409 13.29 -12.00 -21.50
N PRO A 410 13.05 -13.02 -20.64
CA PRO A 410 11.87 -13.01 -19.80
C PRO A 410 11.86 -11.77 -18.87
N GLY A 411 10.93 -10.85 -19.09
CA GLY A 411 10.81 -9.61 -18.30
C GLY A 411 10.12 -8.50 -19.09
N VAL A 412 10.06 -7.34 -18.47
CA VAL A 412 9.54 -6.09 -19.06
C VAL A 412 10.60 -5.00 -18.96
N LEU A 413 10.53 -4.05 -19.87
CA LEU A 413 11.40 -2.88 -19.90
C LEU A 413 10.55 -1.64 -19.75
N ARG A 414 10.97 -0.71 -18.89
CA ARG A 414 10.39 0.62 -18.85
C ARG A 414 10.57 1.28 -20.20
N THR A 415 9.53 1.90 -20.70
CA THR A 415 9.52 2.55 -22.01
C THR A 415 8.97 3.96 -21.86
N ALA A 416 9.71 4.92 -22.36
CA ALA A 416 9.31 6.32 -22.43
C ALA A 416 9.38 6.79 -23.88
N VAL A 417 8.36 7.51 -24.32
CA VAL A 417 8.25 8.06 -25.67
C VAL A 417 7.79 9.50 -25.58
N ALA A 418 8.46 10.39 -26.28
CA ALA A 418 7.88 11.68 -26.59
C ALA A 418 8.13 12.03 -28.06
N GLY A 419 7.25 12.85 -28.63
CA GLY A 419 7.35 13.16 -30.03
C GLY A 419 6.31 14.17 -30.49
N THR A 420 6.23 14.34 -31.81
CA THR A 420 5.25 15.18 -32.48
C THR A 420 4.61 14.45 -33.64
N PHE A 421 3.42 14.85 -34.01
CA PHE A 421 2.77 14.42 -35.26
C PHE A 421 1.89 15.53 -35.82
N VAL A 422 1.69 15.48 -37.14
CA VAL A 422 0.74 16.33 -37.87
C VAL A 422 -0.55 15.54 -38.09
N ASN A 423 -1.69 16.13 -37.70
CA ASN A 423 -3.02 15.58 -37.93
C ASN A 423 -3.70 16.34 -39.06
N THR A 424 -4.05 15.61 -40.12
CA THR A 424 -4.85 16.14 -41.23
C THR A 424 -6.17 15.39 -41.30
N SER A 425 -7.16 15.86 -40.54
CA SER A 425 -8.49 15.25 -40.45
C SER A 425 -8.46 13.72 -40.16
N GLY A 426 -7.56 13.30 -39.27
CA GLY A 426 -7.40 11.90 -38.89
C GLY A 426 -6.24 11.17 -39.54
N ALA A 427 -5.64 11.68 -40.62
CA ALA A 427 -4.38 11.15 -41.12
C ALA A 427 -3.21 11.72 -40.31
N LEU A 428 -2.41 10.87 -39.71
CA LEU A 428 -1.24 11.24 -38.92
C LEU A 428 0.01 11.10 -39.81
N SER A 429 0.85 12.12 -39.83
CA SER A 429 2.04 12.17 -40.67
C SER A 429 3.14 13.02 -40.06
N SER A 430 4.30 12.99 -40.68
CA SER A 430 5.46 13.88 -40.37
C SER A 430 5.87 13.87 -38.89
N GLY A 431 5.73 12.71 -38.26
CA GLY A 431 6.04 12.56 -36.84
C GLY A 431 7.53 12.43 -36.60
N TYR A 432 7.96 12.99 -35.48
CA TYR A 432 9.27 12.81 -34.89
C TYR A 432 9.09 12.25 -33.48
N ALA A 433 9.94 11.34 -33.06
CA ALA A 433 9.91 10.87 -31.69
C ALA A 433 11.30 10.41 -31.22
N ASP A 434 11.53 10.55 -29.93
CA ASP A 434 12.59 9.86 -29.21
C ASP A 434 11.97 8.77 -28.34
N VAL A 435 12.56 7.60 -28.38
CA VAL A 435 12.08 6.42 -27.66
C VAL A 435 13.21 5.88 -26.80
N ASN A 436 12.96 5.71 -25.54
CA ASN A 436 13.87 5.05 -24.59
C ASN A 436 13.21 3.75 -24.10
N VAL A 437 13.84 2.61 -24.38
CA VAL A 437 13.38 1.30 -23.93
C VAL A 437 14.47 0.70 -23.04
N GLY A 438 14.26 0.69 -21.72
CA GLY A 438 15.19 0.13 -20.76
C GLY A 438 16.60 0.72 -20.84
N GLY A 439 16.72 2.02 -21.07
CA GLY A 439 18.00 2.70 -21.23
C GLY A 439 18.58 2.65 -22.66
N THR A 440 17.91 1.96 -23.61
CA THR A 440 18.30 1.97 -25.01
C THR A 440 17.54 3.04 -25.75
N ILE A 441 18.25 4.06 -26.23
CA ILE A 441 17.67 5.21 -26.93
C ILE A 441 17.75 4.95 -28.41
N SER A 442 16.61 5.06 -29.09
CA SER A 442 16.54 4.92 -30.54
C SER A 442 16.92 6.19 -31.30
N GLY A 443 17.18 7.29 -30.56
CA GLY A 443 17.43 8.60 -31.16
C GLY A 443 16.22 9.15 -31.90
N GLU A 444 16.43 10.23 -32.65
CA GLU A 444 15.37 10.86 -33.45
C GLU A 444 14.83 9.88 -34.51
N VAL A 445 13.61 9.43 -34.30
CA VAL A 445 12.86 8.61 -35.26
C VAL A 445 12.02 9.56 -36.10
N THR A 446 12.24 9.59 -37.39
CA THR A 446 11.54 10.46 -38.35
C THR A 446 10.52 9.65 -39.19
N GLY A 447 9.49 10.33 -39.69
CA GLY A 447 8.53 9.73 -40.60
C GLY A 447 7.43 8.90 -39.94
N GLY A 448 7.09 9.22 -38.68
CA GLY A 448 5.90 8.66 -38.03
C GLY A 448 4.65 8.85 -38.89
N GLN A 449 3.87 7.80 -39.06
CA GLN A 449 2.63 7.78 -39.82
C GLN A 449 1.54 7.03 -39.08
N GLY A 450 0.28 7.37 -39.33
CA GLY A 450 -0.84 6.66 -38.73
C GLY A 450 -2.18 7.18 -39.17
N THR A 451 -3.23 6.64 -38.60
CA THR A 451 -4.60 7.07 -38.87
C THR A 451 -5.42 7.07 -37.58
N LEU A 452 -6.22 8.12 -37.35
CA LEU A 452 -7.32 8.07 -36.43
C LEU A 452 -8.56 7.55 -37.16
N ASN A 453 -9.29 6.64 -36.54
CA ASN A 453 -10.52 6.12 -37.13
C ASN A 453 -11.56 7.23 -37.29
N SER A 454 -12.40 7.10 -38.31
CA SER A 454 -13.28 8.17 -38.81
C SER A 454 -14.36 8.68 -37.86
N SER A 455 -14.55 8.03 -36.71
CA SER A 455 -15.57 8.43 -35.76
C SER A 455 -15.00 8.57 -34.31
N ILE A 456 -15.15 9.75 -33.75
CA ILE A 456 -15.04 9.97 -32.32
C ILE A 456 -16.44 9.81 -31.73
N ASN A 457 -16.59 9.08 -30.65
CA ASN A 457 -17.88 8.92 -29.99
C ASN A 457 -18.35 10.28 -29.45
N ALA A 458 -19.50 10.73 -29.92
CA ALA A 458 -20.03 12.06 -29.60
C ALA A 458 -20.44 12.26 -28.14
N SER A 459 -20.57 11.18 -27.37
CA SER A 459 -20.97 11.25 -25.94
C SER A 459 -19.79 11.10 -24.98
N SER A 460 -18.71 10.43 -25.38
CA SER A 460 -17.57 10.13 -24.52
C SER A 460 -16.26 10.78 -24.95
N GLY A 461 -16.21 11.30 -26.19
CA GLY A 461 -14.96 11.78 -26.77
C GLY A 461 -13.96 10.65 -27.09
N ARG A 462 -14.35 9.38 -26.95
CA ARG A 462 -13.51 8.21 -27.22
C ARG A 462 -13.33 8.01 -28.72
N GLY A 463 -12.10 7.86 -29.15
CA GLY A 463 -11.73 7.47 -30.49
C GLY A 463 -10.71 6.34 -30.49
N THR A 464 -10.41 5.80 -31.67
CA THR A 464 -9.35 4.80 -31.88
C THR A 464 -8.49 5.20 -33.07
N GLY A 465 -7.27 4.67 -33.10
CA GLY A 465 -6.35 4.95 -34.19
C GLY A 465 -5.13 4.04 -34.15
N SER A 466 -4.21 4.26 -35.07
CA SER A 466 -2.91 3.62 -35.04
C SER A 466 -1.82 4.64 -35.39
N TYR A 467 -0.64 4.47 -34.81
CA TYR A 467 0.53 5.30 -35.10
C TYR A 467 1.77 4.43 -35.16
N PHE A 468 2.54 4.61 -36.19
CA PHE A 468 3.74 3.82 -36.48
C PHE A 468 4.97 4.72 -36.40
N LEU A 469 5.92 4.31 -35.61
CA LEU A 469 7.27 4.89 -35.56
C LEU A 469 8.21 3.90 -36.25
N SER A 470 8.93 4.32 -37.26
CA SER A 470 9.82 3.46 -38.03
C SER A 470 11.22 4.06 -38.13
N THR A 471 12.22 3.20 -38.11
CA THR A 471 13.60 3.53 -38.44
C THR A 471 13.94 3.08 -39.87
N SER A 472 15.12 3.44 -40.34
CA SER A 472 15.64 2.92 -41.61
C SER A 472 15.81 1.39 -41.65
N HIS A 473 15.69 0.72 -40.52
CA HIS A 473 15.87 -0.73 -40.35
C HIS A 473 14.55 -1.49 -40.10
N GLY A 474 13.40 -0.79 -40.11
CA GLY A 474 12.10 -1.39 -39.90
C GLY A 474 11.26 -0.68 -38.84
N PRO A 475 10.06 -1.20 -38.53
CA PRO A 475 9.20 -0.60 -37.50
C PRO A 475 9.87 -0.68 -36.13
N LEU A 476 9.97 0.47 -35.46
CA LEU A 476 10.45 0.56 -34.07
C LEU A 476 9.31 0.29 -33.09
N LEU A 477 8.20 1.02 -33.25
CA LEU A 477 6.99 0.87 -32.45
C LEU A 477 5.76 0.94 -33.35
N THR A 478 4.82 0.06 -33.07
CA THR A 478 3.45 0.11 -33.62
C THR A 478 2.55 0.38 -32.42
N LEU A 479 1.80 1.48 -32.47
CA LEU A 479 0.89 1.88 -31.39
C LEU A 479 -0.53 1.83 -31.93
N ASP A 480 -1.27 0.78 -31.58
CA ASP A 480 -2.72 0.80 -31.69
C ASP A 480 -3.28 1.56 -30.49
N LEU A 481 -4.09 2.58 -30.76
CA LEU A 481 -4.46 3.60 -29.78
C LEU A 481 -5.96 3.64 -29.54
N VAL A 482 -6.32 3.80 -28.27
CA VAL A 482 -7.54 4.46 -27.84
C VAL A 482 -7.17 5.84 -27.35
N PHE A 483 -8.00 6.82 -27.64
CA PHE A 483 -7.82 8.17 -27.14
C PHE A 483 -9.14 8.75 -26.64
N TYR A 484 -9.02 9.69 -25.69
CA TYR A 484 -10.15 10.46 -25.16
C TYR A 484 -9.87 11.95 -25.37
N VAL A 485 -10.73 12.61 -26.11
CA VAL A 485 -10.62 14.05 -26.40
C VAL A 485 -11.06 14.83 -25.17
N LEU A 486 -10.17 15.65 -24.61
CA LEU A 486 -10.50 16.63 -23.58
C LEU A 486 -11.06 17.89 -24.23
N ASN A 487 -10.32 18.44 -25.17
CA ASN A 487 -10.72 19.53 -26.06
C ASN A 487 -9.95 19.38 -27.39
N GLY A 488 -10.14 20.32 -28.33
CA GLY A 488 -9.46 20.24 -29.63
C GLY A 488 -7.93 20.29 -29.58
N SER A 489 -7.37 20.66 -28.46
CA SER A 489 -5.92 20.86 -28.26
C SER A 489 -5.31 19.87 -27.25
N ASP A 490 -6.11 18.96 -26.69
CA ASP A 490 -5.68 18.10 -25.59
C ASP A 490 -6.40 16.75 -25.63
N VAL A 491 -5.62 15.67 -25.58
CA VAL A 491 -6.09 14.30 -25.79
C VAL A 491 -5.34 13.36 -24.86
N ILE A 492 -6.07 12.50 -24.15
CA ILE A 492 -5.52 11.35 -23.42
C ILE A 492 -5.26 10.22 -24.41
N LEU A 493 -4.13 9.55 -24.28
CA LEU A 493 -3.71 8.41 -25.11
C LEU A 493 -3.53 7.16 -24.27
N LEU A 494 -3.96 6.02 -24.80
CA LEU A 494 -3.73 4.68 -24.25
C LEU A 494 -3.46 3.72 -25.40
N THR A 495 -2.40 2.91 -25.34
CA THR A 495 -2.20 1.83 -26.31
C THR A 495 -3.14 0.66 -26.00
N THR A 496 -3.52 -0.06 -27.06
CA THR A 496 -4.38 -1.25 -26.96
C THR A 496 -3.61 -2.55 -27.21
N ASP A 497 -2.33 -2.43 -27.45
CA ASP A 497 -1.46 -3.56 -27.72
C ASP A 497 -1.27 -4.44 -26.50
N THR A 498 -1.05 -5.73 -26.73
CA THR A 498 -0.71 -6.71 -25.70
C THR A 498 0.80 -6.95 -25.70
N PRO A 499 1.55 -6.47 -24.72
CA PRO A 499 3.01 -6.55 -24.71
C PRO A 499 3.58 -7.96 -24.52
N GLN A 500 2.75 -8.97 -24.32
CA GLN A 500 3.18 -10.32 -23.89
C GLN A 500 4.17 -11.03 -24.82
N ASN A 501 4.24 -10.69 -26.12
CA ASN A 501 5.09 -11.40 -27.08
C ASN A 501 5.73 -10.51 -28.14
N ASN A 502 5.63 -9.19 -28.05
CA ASN A 502 6.12 -8.32 -29.11
C ASN A 502 6.77 -7.06 -28.52
N VAL A 503 8.08 -6.95 -28.69
CA VAL A 503 8.87 -5.76 -28.26
C VAL A 503 8.48 -4.47 -28.97
N SER A 504 7.75 -4.55 -30.10
CA SER A 504 7.29 -3.38 -30.84
C SER A 504 5.89 -2.91 -30.48
N SER A 505 5.21 -3.56 -29.51
CA SER A 505 3.84 -3.24 -29.10
C SER A 505 3.80 -2.98 -27.59
N PRO A 506 4.22 -1.79 -27.13
CA PRO A 506 4.29 -1.48 -25.69
C PRO A 506 2.91 -1.15 -25.11
N LEU A 507 2.76 -1.41 -23.81
CA LEU A 507 1.72 -0.84 -22.97
C LEU A 507 2.14 0.58 -22.61
N LEU A 508 1.54 1.59 -23.21
CA LEU A 508 1.85 3.00 -22.95
C LEU A 508 0.58 3.80 -22.72
N ALA A 509 0.68 4.78 -21.83
CA ALA A 509 -0.36 5.78 -21.65
C ALA A 509 0.23 7.16 -21.45
N GLY A 510 -0.49 8.20 -21.86
CA GLY A 510 0.01 9.57 -21.81
C GLY A 510 -0.97 10.59 -22.35
N ARG A 511 -0.42 11.73 -22.77
CA ARG A 511 -1.20 12.85 -23.34
C ARG A 511 -0.58 13.36 -24.64
N ALA A 512 -1.42 13.94 -25.49
CA ALA A 512 -1.01 14.74 -26.63
C ALA A 512 -1.63 16.13 -26.52
N LEU A 513 -0.80 17.16 -26.65
CA LEU A 513 -1.17 18.55 -26.56
C LEU A 513 -0.89 19.25 -27.90
N ALA A 514 -1.72 20.22 -28.27
CA ALA A 514 -1.49 21.01 -29.47
C ALA A 514 -0.07 21.57 -29.49
N ALA A 515 0.53 21.56 -30.68
CA ALA A 515 1.85 22.08 -30.93
C ALA A 515 1.80 23.17 -32.03
N ASN A 516 2.79 24.04 -32.06
CA ASN A 516 2.94 25.01 -33.14
C ASN A 516 3.44 24.31 -34.42
N SER A 517 3.18 24.91 -35.56
CA SER A 517 3.65 24.38 -36.85
C SER A 517 5.17 24.51 -37.05
N SER A 518 5.83 25.36 -36.27
CA SER A 518 7.28 25.52 -36.29
C SER A 518 7.76 26.19 -35.01
N TYR A 519 8.96 25.82 -34.58
CA TYR A 519 9.66 26.33 -33.40
C TYR A 519 11.06 26.82 -33.74
N ASN A 520 11.63 27.63 -32.87
CA ASN A 520 13.03 28.06 -32.87
C ASN A 520 13.49 28.28 -31.42
N ALA A 521 14.74 28.66 -31.20
CA ALA A 521 15.30 28.79 -29.86
C ALA A 521 14.56 29.85 -28.99
N ALA A 522 13.82 30.80 -29.58
CA ALA A 522 13.03 31.77 -28.82
C ALA A 522 11.72 31.15 -28.24
N ALA A 523 11.32 29.96 -28.69
CA ALA A 523 10.13 29.26 -28.16
C ALA A 523 10.31 28.81 -26.72
N LEU A 524 11.55 28.63 -26.27
CA LEU A 524 11.89 28.32 -24.89
C LEU A 524 12.66 29.51 -24.31
N ASN A 525 11.93 30.46 -23.72
CA ASN A 525 12.51 31.68 -23.14
C ASN A 525 11.74 32.06 -21.87
N GLY A 526 12.43 32.06 -20.71
CA GLY A 526 11.85 32.28 -19.40
C GLY A 526 12.25 31.23 -18.38
N TYR A 527 11.48 31.15 -17.35
CA TYR A 527 11.69 30.20 -16.23
C TYR A 527 10.68 29.06 -16.32
N TYR A 528 11.15 27.85 -16.06
CA TYR A 528 10.38 26.63 -16.20
C TYR A 528 10.61 25.71 -15.01
N LEU A 529 9.59 24.92 -14.69
CA LEU A 529 9.68 23.76 -13.80
C LEU A 529 9.79 22.49 -14.63
N LEU A 530 10.56 21.55 -14.18
CA LEU A 530 10.59 20.20 -14.76
C LEU A 530 10.26 19.16 -13.69
N ALA A 531 9.59 18.10 -14.11
CA ALA A 531 9.36 16.92 -13.29
C ALA A 531 9.43 15.69 -14.18
N SER A 532 10.14 14.65 -13.75
CA SER A 532 10.22 13.36 -14.44
C SER A 532 10.32 12.22 -13.45
N GLN A 533 9.92 11.04 -13.91
CA GLN A 533 10.07 9.79 -13.18
C GLN A 533 10.46 8.65 -14.11
N GLY A 534 11.14 7.65 -13.59
CA GLY A 534 11.62 6.50 -14.33
C GLY A 534 11.98 5.35 -13.40
N LEU A 535 12.45 4.27 -13.99
CA LEU A 535 12.94 3.10 -13.26
C LEU A 535 14.40 2.85 -13.62
N GLU A 536 15.31 3.05 -12.69
CA GLU A 536 16.70 2.70 -12.90
C GLU A 536 16.94 1.22 -12.59
N VAL A 537 17.55 0.54 -13.54
CA VAL A 537 17.93 -0.87 -13.40
C VAL A 537 19.46 -0.97 -13.48
N THR A 538 20.09 -1.20 -12.34
CA THR A 538 21.54 -1.47 -12.26
C THR A 538 21.80 -2.97 -12.18
N ALA A 539 23.07 -3.39 -12.29
CA ALA A 539 23.45 -4.80 -12.17
C ALA A 539 23.14 -5.41 -10.78
N SER A 540 22.87 -4.59 -9.77
CA SER A 540 22.68 -5.03 -8.37
C SER A 540 21.41 -4.52 -7.72
N SER A 541 20.70 -3.57 -8.32
CA SER A 541 19.49 -2.97 -7.75
C SER A 541 18.53 -2.49 -8.83
N ILE A 542 17.24 -2.45 -8.47
CA ILE A 542 16.19 -1.77 -9.20
C ILE A 542 15.68 -0.70 -8.25
N GLY A 543 15.51 0.51 -8.73
CA GLY A 543 14.98 1.60 -7.94
C GLY A 543 14.23 2.61 -8.80
N ASN A 544 13.23 3.23 -8.20
CA ASN A 544 12.56 4.35 -8.83
C ASN A 544 13.51 5.54 -8.92
N LEU A 545 13.39 6.31 -9.99
CA LEU A 545 14.01 7.61 -10.16
C LEU A 545 12.92 8.68 -10.22
N ALA A 546 13.00 9.68 -9.35
CA ALA A 546 12.15 10.86 -9.41
C ALA A 546 13.03 12.11 -9.45
N GLN A 547 12.71 13.03 -10.36
CA GLN A 547 13.45 14.28 -10.53
C GLN A 547 12.49 15.45 -10.63
N ILE A 548 12.86 16.56 -9.96
CA ILE A 548 12.20 17.84 -10.11
C ILE A 548 13.26 18.94 -10.29
N GLY A 549 12.90 20.05 -10.89
CA GLY A 549 13.88 21.13 -11.04
C GLY A 549 13.33 22.44 -11.54
N THR A 550 14.22 23.42 -11.50
CA THR A 550 13.99 24.76 -12.12
C THR A 550 14.97 24.94 -13.28
N LEU A 551 14.51 25.58 -14.34
CA LEU A 551 15.26 25.85 -15.55
C LEU A 551 15.05 27.30 -15.98
N ASN A 552 16.11 28.07 -16.12
CA ASN A 552 16.10 29.36 -16.77
C ASN A 552 16.64 29.22 -18.20
N ALA A 553 15.82 29.51 -19.19
CA ALA A 553 16.17 29.39 -20.60
C ALA A 553 16.14 30.76 -21.26
N ALA A 554 17.16 31.07 -22.10
CA ALA A 554 17.29 32.34 -22.77
C ALA A 554 17.94 32.17 -24.14
N ALA A 555 17.13 32.17 -25.20
CA ALA A 555 17.54 32.21 -26.62
C ALA A 555 18.68 31.21 -26.98
N GLY A 556 18.54 29.95 -26.60
CA GLY A 556 19.51 28.90 -26.90
C GLY A 556 20.54 28.63 -25.77
N THR A 557 20.46 29.36 -24.66
CA THR A 557 21.32 29.13 -23.48
C THR A 557 20.50 28.85 -22.24
N ILE A 558 21.12 28.19 -21.28
CA ILE A 558 20.55 27.93 -19.95
C ILE A 558 21.49 28.58 -18.93
N PRO A 559 21.24 29.84 -18.57
CA PRO A 559 22.05 30.56 -17.57
C PRO A 559 22.11 29.84 -16.22
N SER A 560 21.02 29.21 -15.81
CA SER A 560 20.96 28.43 -14.58
C SER A 560 19.90 27.34 -14.65
N ALA A 561 20.18 26.20 -14.03
CA ALA A 561 19.20 25.17 -13.73
C ALA A 561 19.58 24.50 -12.40
N THR A 562 18.58 24.05 -11.65
CA THR A 562 18.78 23.23 -10.45
C THR A 562 17.90 22.00 -10.57
N ILE A 563 18.47 20.84 -10.42
CA ILE A 563 17.76 19.55 -10.49
C ILE A 563 17.96 18.82 -9.15
N TYR A 564 16.86 18.46 -8.56
CA TYR A 564 16.77 17.57 -7.40
C TYR A 564 16.41 16.18 -7.90
N SER A 565 17.18 15.20 -7.53
CA SER A 565 16.95 13.81 -7.92
C SER A 565 16.93 12.92 -6.69
N ASN A 566 15.96 12.03 -6.61
CA ASN A 566 16.01 10.89 -5.73
C ASN A 566 16.10 9.64 -6.59
N ASP A 567 17.18 8.91 -6.46
CA ASP A 567 17.51 7.71 -7.19
C ASP A 567 17.63 6.55 -6.21
N ALA A 568 16.64 5.65 -6.22
CA ALA A 568 16.57 4.49 -5.33
C ALA A 568 16.84 4.83 -3.84
N GLY A 569 16.33 5.96 -3.37
CA GLY A 569 16.50 6.44 -2.00
C GLY A 569 17.77 7.28 -1.76
N VAL A 570 18.56 7.56 -2.79
CA VAL A 570 19.73 8.43 -2.71
C VAL A 570 19.40 9.79 -3.32
N PHE A 571 19.41 10.81 -2.48
CA PHE A 571 19.07 12.17 -2.89
C PHE A 571 20.28 12.96 -3.39
N PHE A 572 20.11 13.65 -4.51
CA PHE A 572 21.10 14.52 -5.12
C PHE A 572 20.49 15.90 -5.41
N ASN A 573 21.27 16.94 -5.23
CA ASN A 573 20.96 18.29 -5.67
C ASN A 573 22.11 18.79 -6.54
N THR A 574 21.80 19.10 -7.81
CA THR A 574 22.82 19.53 -8.77
C THR A 574 22.41 20.84 -9.42
N SER A 575 23.28 21.82 -9.36
CA SER A 575 23.11 23.10 -10.04
C SER A 575 23.99 23.18 -11.27
N TYR A 576 23.42 23.67 -12.36
CA TYR A 576 24.06 23.85 -13.65
C TYR A 576 24.11 25.33 -14.01
N SER A 577 25.18 25.74 -14.67
CA SER A 577 25.33 27.10 -15.20
C SER A 577 25.93 27.04 -16.60
N ASN A 578 25.50 27.97 -17.46
CA ASN A 578 25.99 28.11 -18.83
C ASN A 578 25.82 26.84 -19.71
N ALA A 579 24.77 26.04 -19.47
CA ALA A 579 24.35 24.99 -20.38
C ALA A 579 23.71 25.62 -21.64
N GLY A 580 23.48 24.80 -22.65
CA GLY A 580 22.85 25.25 -23.91
C GLY A 580 21.70 24.36 -24.33
N TYR A 581 20.93 24.81 -25.31
CA TYR A 581 19.94 24.00 -25.98
C TYR A 581 19.76 24.41 -27.44
N GLY A 582 19.40 23.46 -28.27
CA GLY A 582 18.94 23.65 -29.64
C GLY A 582 17.46 23.29 -29.77
N VAL A 583 16.71 24.04 -30.60
CA VAL A 583 15.32 23.76 -30.92
C VAL A 583 15.19 23.52 -32.41
N GLU A 584 14.69 22.34 -32.75
CA GLU A 584 14.39 21.96 -34.12
C GLU A 584 12.99 22.53 -34.54
N PRO A 585 12.76 22.74 -35.83
CA PRO A 585 11.47 23.27 -36.30
C PRO A 585 10.25 22.46 -35.86
N ALA A 586 10.41 21.16 -35.70
CA ALA A 586 9.36 20.27 -35.18
C ALA A 586 9.09 20.40 -33.68
N GLY A 587 9.85 21.22 -32.95
CA GLY A 587 9.69 21.43 -31.52
C GLY A 587 10.52 20.49 -30.65
N ARG A 588 11.40 19.69 -31.22
CA ARG A 588 12.36 18.87 -30.47
C ARG A 588 13.46 19.77 -29.90
N VAL A 589 13.72 19.65 -28.62
CA VAL A 589 14.79 20.38 -27.91
C VAL A 589 15.85 19.41 -27.44
N SER A 590 17.07 19.65 -27.81
CA SER A 590 18.25 18.92 -27.34
C SER A 590 19.05 19.83 -26.41
N PHE A 591 19.42 19.32 -25.23
CA PHE A 591 20.19 20.07 -24.23
C PHE A 591 21.69 19.69 -24.31
N THR A 592 22.55 20.64 -23.97
CA THR A 592 24.00 20.44 -23.88
C THR A 592 24.52 21.00 -22.57
N GLY A 593 25.33 20.20 -21.85
CA GLY A 593 25.93 20.61 -20.60
C GLY A 593 24.96 20.65 -19.39
N LEU A 594 23.76 20.12 -19.54
CA LEU A 594 22.77 20.04 -18.45
C LEU A 594 22.99 18.82 -17.56
N THR A 595 23.32 17.66 -18.17
CA THR A 595 23.66 16.41 -17.48
C THR A 595 24.63 15.63 -18.37
N SER A 596 25.16 14.49 -17.91
CA SER A 596 25.95 13.57 -18.77
C SER A 596 25.05 12.90 -19.84
N THR A 597 23.78 12.70 -19.54
CA THR A 597 22.75 12.12 -20.39
C THR A 597 21.54 13.08 -20.40
N PRO A 598 21.63 14.21 -21.14
CA PRO A 598 20.57 15.23 -21.10
C PRO A 598 19.28 14.68 -21.72
N PRO A 599 18.12 14.92 -21.10
CA PRO A 599 16.83 14.52 -21.66
C PRO A 599 16.55 15.24 -22.97
N VAL A 600 15.57 14.73 -23.72
CA VAL A 600 15.01 15.40 -24.88
C VAL A 600 13.63 15.95 -24.52
N LEU A 601 13.33 17.16 -24.98
CA LEU A 601 12.03 17.83 -24.73
C LEU A 601 11.30 18.05 -26.06
N TYR A 602 10.00 17.78 -26.09
CA TYR A 602 9.11 18.10 -27.23
C TYR A 602 8.13 19.19 -26.82
N LEU A 603 8.20 20.35 -27.48
CA LEU A 603 7.42 21.54 -27.16
C LEU A 603 5.95 21.43 -27.60
N THR A 604 5.07 21.91 -26.73
CA THR A 604 3.65 22.14 -27.01
C THR A 604 3.44 23.61 -27.43
N ALA A 605 2.22 23.96 -27.87
CA ALA A 605 1.87 25.34 -28.19
C ALA A 605 1.78 26.27 -26.95
N GLY A 606 1.88 25.70 -25.76
CA GLY A 606 1.65 26.40 -24.48
C GLY A 606 0.19 26.85 -24.34
N SER A 607 -0.40 26.65 -23.17
CA SER A 607 -1.81 26.90 -22.87
C SER A 607 -2.77 25.72 -23.10
N SER A 608 -2.60 24.63 -22.39
CA SER A 608 -3.75 23.88 -21.92
C SER A 608 -4.20 24.50 -20.60
N SER A 609 -5.47 24.58 -20.38
CA SER A 609 -6.13 25.43 -19.39
C SER A 609 -5.76 25.22 -17.92
N ASP A 610 -5.00 24.19 -17.55
CA ASP A 610 -4.87 23.84 -16.14
C ASP A 610 -3.46 23.51 -15.63
N GLU A 611 -2.49 23.17 -16.49
CA GLU A 611 -1.14 22.77 -16.03
C GLU A 611 -0.01 23.53 -16.75
N GLU A 612 -0.30 24.39 -17.71
CA GLU A 612 0.70 25.14 -18.52
C GLU A 612 1.88 24.27 -19.02
N ILE A 613 1.61 23.00 -19.35
CA ILE A 613 2.63 22.08 -19.87
C ILE A 613 3.16 22.65 -21.17
N VAL A 614 4.44 23.01 -21.19
CA VAL A 614 5.13 23.51 -22.39
C VAL A 614 5.86 22.45 -23.15
N GLY A 615 5.95 21.23 -22.60
CA GLY A 615 6.51 20.12 -23.34
C GLY A 615 6.64 18.84 -22.53
N PHE A 616 6.94 17.76 -23.26
CA PHE A 616 7.13 16.41 -22.74
C PHE A 616 8.61 16.01 -22.79
N LEU A 617 9.10 15.44 -21.71
CA LEU A 617 10.48 14.97 -21.54
C LEU A 617 10.57 13.47 -21.78
N VAL A 618 11.65 13.04 -22.44
CA VAL A 618 12.15 11.68 -22.45
C VAL A 618 13.58 11.70 -21.93
N GLY A 619 13.87 10.94 -20.88
CA GLY A 619 15.22 10.74 -20.39
C GLY A 619 16.03 9.92 -21.39
N THR A 620 17.32 10.24 -21.48
CA THR A 620 18.27 9.51 -22.33
C THR A 620 19.19 8.62 -21.49
N ASP A 621 18.86 8.45 -20.22
CA ASP A 621 19.56 7.61 -19.25
C ASP A 621 19.01 6.18 -19.20
N SER A 622 19.62 5.36 -18.32
CA SER A 622 19.21 3.96 -18.10
C SER A 622 17.84 3.82 -17.45
N ALA A 623 17.31 4.88 -16.83
CA ALA A 623 16.03 4.84 -16.12
C ALA A 623 14.81 4.90 -17.05
N ALA A 624 15.00 5.17 -18.33
CA ALA A 624 13.91 5.38 -19.29
C ALA A 624 12.83 6.34 -18.74
N SER A 625 13.30 7.48 -18.19
CA SER A 625 12.43 8.43 -17.53
C SER A 625 11.54 9.20 -18.53
N SER A 626 10.35 9.54 -18.07
CA SER A 626 9.39 10.41 -18.77
C SER A 626 8.98 11.56 -17.87
N GLY A 627 8.58 12.67 -18.45
CA GLY A 627 8.18 13.81 -17.63
C GLY A 627 7.58 14.96 -18.41
N VAL A 628 7.38 16.06 -17.70
CA VAL A 628 6.81 17.29 -18.23
C VAL A 628 7.65 18.51 -17.87
N VAL A 629 7.56 19.52 -18.71
CA VAL A 629 8.06 20.86 -18.43
C VAL A 629 6.87 21.82 -18.36
N VAL A 630 6.81 22.61 -17.28
CA VAL A 630 5.74 23.57 -17.00
C VAL A 630 6.31 24.96 -16.99
N PHE A 631 5.58 25.92 -17.59
CA PHE A 631 5.98 27.32 -17.56
C PHE A 631 5.89 27.88 -16.13
N GLN A 632 6.92 28.60 -15.70
CA GLN A 632 6.96 29.23 -14.40
C GLN A 632 6.70 30.73 -14.48
N THR A 633 7.52 31.47 -15.23
CA THR A 633 7.38 32.89 -15.44
C THR A 633 8.30 33.38 -16.56
N ALA A 634 7.95 34.50 -17.22
CA ALA A 634 8.78 35.12 -18.26
C ALA A 634 9.93 35.96 -17.69
N SER A 635 9.85 36.39 -16.44
CA SER A 635 10.87 37.21 -15.77
C SER A 635 11.40 36.45 -14.54
N ALA A 636 12.48 36.98 -13.95
CA ALA A 636 13.05 36.39 -12.75
C ALA A 636 11.98 36.18 -11.67
N PRO A 637 11.78 34.97 -11.18
CA PRO A 637 10.72 34.67 -10.25
C PRO A 637 10.96 35.35 -8.89
N ALA A 638 9.86 35.71 -8.22
CA ALA A 638 9.86 36.34 -6.89
C ALA A 638 8.85 35.63 -5.98
N TYR A 639 9.01 34.32 -5.83
CA TYR A 639 8.13 33.53 -5.01
C TYR A 639 8.42 33.65 -3.52
N SER A 640 7.47 33.27 -2.72
CA SER A 640 7.54 33.18 -1.26
C SER A 640 6.48 32.20 -0.78
N ASN A 641 6.41 31.94 0.51
CA ASN A 641 5.34 31.12 1.08
C ASN A 641 3.94 31.62 0.70
N ALA A 642 3.75 32.92 0.52
CA ALA A 642 2.49 33.51 0.07
C ALA A 642 2.10 33.12 -1.37
N SER A 643 3.05 32.66 -2.18
CA SER A 643 2.80 32.20 -3.55
C SER A 643 2.13 30.81 -3.59
N VAL A 644 2.20 30.07 -2.51
CA VAL A 644 1.49 28.80 -2.31
C VAL A 644 0.47 29.01 -1.19
N SER A 645 -0.78 29.22 -1.57
CA SER A 645 -1.89 29.46 -0.64
C SER A 645 -3.17 28.85 -1.20
N GLY A 646 -4.09 28.41 -0.30
CA GLY A 646 -5.33 27.77 -0.70
C GLY A 646 -5.21 26.24 -0.79
N ALA A 647 -6.19 25.62 -1.43
CA ALA A 647 -6.32 24.18 -1.53
C ALA A 647 -5.61 23.64 -2.78
N TYR A 648 -4.90 22.54 -2.63
CA TYR A 648 -4.22 21.81 -3.71
C TYR A 648 -4.64 20.35 -3.70
N ALA A 649 -5.06 19.86 -4.86
CA ALA A 649 -5.25 18.43 -5.09
C ALA A 649 -3.89 17.78 -5.37
N VAL A 650 -3.60 16.69 -4.72
CA VAL A 650 -2.31 15.99 -4.77
C VAL A 650 -2.51 14.54 -5.15
N SER A 651 -1.70 14.03 -6.06
CA SER A 651 -1.51 12.58 -6.25
C SER A 651 -0.03 12.25 -6.36
N THR A 652 0.33 11.02 -6.04
CA THR A 652 1.63 10.48 -6.46
C THR A 652 1.62 10.19 -7.96
N GLY A 653 2.81 10.23 -8.57
CA GLY A 653 3.04 9.60 -9.85
C GLY A 653 2.91 8.07 -9.76
N GLU A 654 3.23 7.40 -10.85
CA GLU A 654 3.22 5.93 -10.91
C GLU A 654 4.24 5.37 -9.90
N ASP A 655 3.78 4.50 -8.99
CA ASP A 655 4.66 3.68 -8.17
C ASP A 655 5.12 2.48 -9.00
N VAL A 656 6.32 2.56 -9.52
CA VAL A 656 6.83 1.62 -10.53
C VAL A 656 7.24 0.28 -9.91
N ASP A 657 7.51 0.22 -8.62
CA ASP A 657 7.85 -1.02 -7.91
C ASP A 657 6.68 -1.65 -7.15
N GLY A 658 5.54 -0.95 -7.08
CA GLY A 658 4.31 -1.44 -6.43
C GLY A 658 4.40 -1.57 -4.91
N ALA A 659 5.42 -0.98 -4.27
CA ALA A 659 5.66 -1.17 -2.84
C ALA A 659 4.80 -0.28 -1.95
N ASN A 660 4.41 0.92 -2.40
CA ASN A 660 3.86 1.96 -1.53
C ASN A 660 2.43 2.41 -1.84
N GLY A 661 1.84 1.98 -2.94
CA GLY A 661 0.47 2.33 -3.34
C GLY A 661 0.31 3.79 -3.81
N ALA A 662 -0.85 4.12 -4.36
CA ALA A 662 -1.17 5.45 -4.85
C ALA A 662 -1.66 6.35 -3.71
N TYR A 663 -1.26 7.63 -3.74
CA TYR A 663 -1.68 8.65 -2.78
C TYR A 663 -2.58 9.68 -3.47
N LEU A 664 -3.67 10.04 -2.80
CA LEU A 664 -4.51 11.17 -3.15
C LEU A 664 -4.75 12.02 -1.89
N GLY A 665 -4.59 13.32 -1.99
CA GLY A 665 -4.79 14.21 -0.85
C GLY A 665 -5.31 15.58 -1.26
N LEU A 666 -5.87 16.27 -0.29
CA LEU A 666 -6.17 17.71 -0.34
C LEU A 666 -5.29 18.41 0.68
N PHE A 667 -4.40 19.25 0.21
CA PHE A 667 -3.52 20.09 1.02
C PHE A 667 -4.04 21.51 1.03
N THR A 668 -4.12 22.12 2.19
CA THR A 668 -4.50 23.53 2.32
C THR A 668 -3.35 24.32 2.89
N PHE A 669 -2.73 25.14 2.06
CA PHE A 669 -1.61 25.98 2.42
C PHE A 669 -2.11 27.33 2.96
N THR A 670 -1.51 27.79 4.05
CA THR A 670 -1.90 29.05 4.71
C THR A 670 -1.31 30.28 4.05
N GLY A 671 -0.35 30.15 3.15
CA GLY A 671 0.45 31.24 2.61
C GLY A 671 1.46 31.85 3.60
N ALA A 672 1.47 31.35 4.85
CA ALA A 672 2.34 31.83 5.93
C ALA A 672 3.42 30.81 6.33
N GLY A 673 3.68 29.80 5.50
CA GLY A 673 4.68 28.78 5.76
C GLY A 673 4.17 27.56 6.49
N ALA A 674 2.86 27.31 6.48
CA ALA A 674 2.25 26.13 7.07
C ALA A 674 1.14 25.56 6.15
N TYR A 675 0.85 24.28 6.30
CA TYR A 675 -0.24 23.61 5.59
C TYR A 675 -0.91 22.56 6.46
N THR A 676 -2.13 22.19 6.09
CA THR A 676 -2.88 21.08 6.66
C THR A 676 -3.22 20.08 5.58
N VAL A 677 -3.31 18.80 5.93
CA VAL A 677 -3.60 17.70 5.01
C VAL A 677 -4.94 17.06 5.37
N VAL A 678 -5.81 16.91 4.37
CA VAL A 678 -6.94 15.99 4.41
C VAL A 678 -6.68 14.93 3.34
N SER A 679 -6.34 13.71 3.73
CA SER A 679 -5.89 12.68 2.80
C SER A 679 -6.84 11.50 2.71
N GLN A 680 -7.01 10.98 1.50
CA GLN A 680 -7.43 9.59 1.24
C GLN A 680 -6.24 8.81 0.69
N ILE A 681 -6.04 7.59 1.16
CA ILE A 681 -4.88 6.77 0.82
C ILE A 681 -5.35 5.39 0.39
N SER A 682 -4.82 4.90 -0.73
CA SER A 682 -4.70 3.47 -0.96
C SER A 682 -3.29 3.07 -0.52
N GLY A 683 -3.16 2.47 0.67
CA GLY A 683 -1.86 2.15 1.28
C GLY A 683 -1.62 2.87 2.61
N SER A 684 -0.59 2.50 3.33
CA SER A 684 -0.36 2.91 4.71
C SER A 684 0.49 4.19 4.79
N VAL A 685 -0.12 5.37 4.66
CA VAL A 685 0.52 6.63 5.06
C VAL A 685 -0.25 7.23 6.25
N PRO A 686 0.41 7.72 7.31
CA PRO A 686 -0.28 8.20 8.50
C PRO A 686 -1.10 9.45 8.21
N ASN A 687 -2.39 9.40 8.54
CA ASN A 687 -3.21 10.59 8.67
C ASN A 687 -2.73 11.37 9.89
N SER A 688 -2.07 12.47 9.68
CA SER A 688 -1.84 13.45 10.74
C SER A 688 -2.52 14.75 10.36
N PRO A 689 -3.48 15.25 11.15
CA PRO A 689 -3.99 16.61 11.02
C PRO A 689 -3.01 17.63 11.60
N ASN A 690 -1.73 17.30 11.67
CA ASN A 690 -0.72 18.20 12.20
C ASN A 690 -0.50 19.36 11.21
N LEU A 691 -0.32 20.53 11.75
CA LEU A 691 0.12 21.70 10.99
C LEU A 691 1.59 21.47 10.62
N GLU A 692 1.85 21.22 9.35
CA GLU A 692 3.18 20.99 8.82
C GLU A 692 3.73 22.26 8.18
N THR A 693 5.03 22.30 7.88
CA THR A 693 5.71 23.49 7.41
C THR A 693 6.01 23.43 5.92
N VAL A 694 5.91 24.59 5.25
CA VAL A 694 6.36 24.79 3.89
C VAL A 694 7.29 25.99 3.82
N THR A 695 8.35 25.88 3.05
CA THR A 695 9.22 27.01 2.69
C THR A 695 9.30 27.12 1.18
N VAL A 696 9.20 28.36 0.66
CA VAL A 696 9.31 28.66 -0.77
C VAL A 696 10.32 29.78 -0.95
N ASN A 697 11.36 29.52 -1.72
CA ASN A 697 12.40 30.48 -2.08
C ASN A 697 11.96 31.37 -3.24
N SER A 698 12.69 32.45 -3.48
CA SER A 698 12.35 33.44 -4.54
C SER A 698 12.40 32.85 -5.96
N ASP A 699 13.14 31.77 -6.19
CA ASP A 699 13.21 31.05 -7.47
C ASP A 699 12.11 30.00 -7.65
N GLY A 700 11.24 29.81 -6.65
CA GLY A 700 10.18 28.81 -6.63
C GLY A 700 10.65 27.43 -6.15
N SER A 701 11.92 27.26 -5.81
CA SER A 701 12.38 26.07 -5.06
C SER A 701 11.96 26.16 -3.60
N GLY A 702 11.97 25.05 -2.88
CA GLY A 702 11.60 25.04 -1.47
C GLY A 702 11.57 23.66 -0.87
N SER A 703 10.85 23.51 0.23
CA SER A 703 10.63 22.22 0.87
C SER A 703 9.34 22.15 1.65
N LEU A 704 8.81 20.95 1.79
CA LEU A 704 7.73 20.58 2.71
C LEU A 704 8.32 19.84 3.91
N ASP A 705 7.57 19.82 5.01
CA ASP A 705 7.84 19.06 6.23
C ASP A 705 9.27 19.24 6.76
N GLY A 706 9.65 20.49 7.01
CA GLY A 706 10.95 20.81 7.61
C GLY A 706 12.18 20.50 6.76
N GLY A 707 12.00 20.19 5.48
CA GLY A 707 13.08 19.88 4.55
C GLY A 707 13.06 18.47 3.94
N ASN A 708 12.20 17.58 4.44
CA ASN A 708 12.15 16.19 4.02
C ASN A 708 11.64 15.98 2.59
N TYR A 709 10.95 16.98 2.01
CA TYR A 709 10.43 16.93 0.65
C TYR A 709 10.83 18.21 -0.11
N PRO A 710 11.97 18.23 -0.83
CA PRO A 710 12.28 19.27 -1.78
C PRO A 710 11.14 19.50 -2.76
N LEU A 711 10.83 20.77 -3.05
CA LEU A 711 9.77 21.15 -3.97
C LEU A 711 10.22 22.20 -4.98
N VAL A 712 9.50 22.27 -6.10
CA VAL A 712 9.54 23.39 -7.04
C VAL A 712 8.11 23.80 -7.40
N THR A 713 7.86 25.10 -7.56
CA THR A 713 6.50 25.62 -7.78
C THR A 713 6.46 26.84 -8.72
N ASN A 714 5.33 26.98 -9.44
CA ASN A 714 4.92 28.19 -10.12
C ASN A 714 3.71 28.88 -9.43
N GLY A 715 3.35 28.44 -8.23
CA GLY A 715 2.19 28.93 -7.49
C GLY A 715 0.86 28.25 -7.84
N GLN A 716 0.77 27.57 -8.99
CA GLN A 716 -0.39 26.78 -9.41
C GLN A 716 -0.11 25.27 -9.35
N THR A 717 1.09 24.90 -9.72
CA THR A 717 1.58 23.53 -9.67
C THR A 717 2.77 23.45 -8.71
N ILE A 718 2.82 22.42 -7.89
CA ILE A 718 3.96 22.07 -7.06
C ILE A 718 4.39 20.67 -7.43
N PHE A 719 5.68 20.47 -7.69
CA PHE A 719 6.31 19.16 -7.76
C PHE A 719 7.16 18.97 -6.51
N ALA A 720 7.05 17.82 -5.87
CA ALA A 720 7.87 17.48 -4.72
C ALA A 720 8.34 16.02 -4.80
N ILE A 721 9.51 15.74 -4.25
CA ILE A 721 10.06 14.39 -4.12
C ILE A 721 10.60 14.20 -2.69
N PRO A 722 10.58 12.99 -2.11
CA PRO A 722 11.21 12.76 -0.82
C PRO A 722 12.74 12.88 -0.93
N ASP A 723 13.38 13.33 0.14
CA ASP A 723 14.85 13.39 0.25
C ASP A 723 15.49 12.07 0.69
N SER A 724 14.65 11.10 1.06
CA SER A 724 15.06 9.77 1.51
C SER A 724 13.93 8.76 1.32
N GLY A 725 14.26 7.49 1.22
CA GLY A 725 13.28 6.42 0.97
C GLY A 725 12.88 6.34 -0.51
N ASP A 726 11.72 5.75 -0.76
CA ASP A 726 11.23 5.52 -2.13
C ASP A 726 11.00 6.82 -2.90
N PRO A 727 11.60 6.98 -4.09
CA PRO A 727 11.46 8.16 -4.90
C PRO A 727 10.10 8.22 -5.62
N LEU A 728 9.13 8.83 -4.96
CA LEU A 728 7.82 9.13 -5.53
C LEU A 728 7.73 10.58 -5.96
N LEU A 729 7.19 10.83 -7.14
CA LEU A 729 6.88 12.19 -7.59
C LEU A 729 5.48 12.59 -7.08
N PHE A 730 5.42 13.60 -6.23
CA PHE A 730 4.17 14.23 -5.81
C PHE A 730 3.83 15.39 -6.74
N VAL A 731 2.62 15.39 -7.28
CA VAL A 731 2.11 16.44 -8.16
C VAL A 731 0.91 17.10 -7.49
N PHE A 732 1.06 18.38 -7.18
CA PHE A 732 0.02 19.22 -6.57
C PHE A 732 -0.54 20.16 -7.64
N THR A 733 -1.85 20.24 -7.73
CA THR A 733 -2.54 21.17 -8.63
C THR A 733 -3.44 22.07 -7.81
N ALA A 734 -3.29 23.39 -7.96
CA ALA A 734 -4.05 24.36 -7.18
C ALA A 734 -5.56 24.23 -7.44
N GLY A 735 -6.32 24.17 -6.35
CA GLY A 735 -7.75 24.45 -6.36
C GLY A 735 -7.97 25.94 -6.12
N MET A 736 -8.97 26.53 -6.76
CA MET A 736 -9.34 27.90 -6.38
C MET A 736 -10.02 27.89 -5.01
N PRO A 737 -9.91 28.98 -4.24
CA PRO A 737 -10.54 29.14 -2.94
C PRO A 737 -12.05 29.05 -2.98
#